data_40010d1b45cfc314e5deb4590cccc722
#
_entry.id   40010d1b45cfc314e5deb4590cccc722
#
_cell.length_a   1.000
_cell.length_b   1.000
_cell.length_c   1.000
_cell.angle_alpha   90.00
_cell.angle_beta   90.00
_cell.angle_gamma   90.00
#
_symmetry.space_group_name_H-M   'P 1'
#
loop_
_entity.id
_entity.type
_entity.pdbx_description
1 polymer ?
#
loop_
_entity_poly.entity_id
_entity_poly.type
_entity_poly.pdbx_seq_one_letter_code
_entity_poly.pdbx_strand_id
1 'polypeptide(L)'
;MSALPPEHRDAARMLAVEAAWARAGAGRLVLLRGATGTGRTTVLEGAVADAQAHGMRVLRARCSPRDQGVPYATVLQLMAPVPEFGEAAFAGDDRVGAALFRRVLHSYADRAPLLIAVDDVHLADPASHRWLVESARHVDRLRILLVATERSQYDVDPPAPGLTHTLSPALVRTLTLAPLTPNSAAELVRSAHADASASWVDDCVRAGAGNPLLLRALLDDLGAGRHPTVPTTSAALYPGAYPAAVSWWLDSAGPGTGEVARALAALDEGWDGDAPRELPNGVTRPDTACPSDELASLIAELAGADPARVAGWLTAMTGLGVLRPDLDGRPRYAHPLLRDAVLTGVPATRRRAAHAAAAETMHRHGVSPDTVARQLLLSDPVGEPWTSAALQEAASLALRDGRTDDAAAFLRRTLREPLTDAHRQRLLTELGSLEYKAHATSAGIPRLSEALRLPGAPQDTVRAAVALGTALAGRGRTVAAVDVLRTVEDELTDRPQLIRTLQTASVLLSEQDPSVRTEVYRWLCDAAERAPELIGTAGHALVVRHEATAGLISAAEAMGRLRALLAQPADPQTEPFLIGTAAAVAQWADELPEAERLVESGLVGQRPDLLHPMHEALANVRADILAARGEHARLLAEPWARDPARTTPSNREAHVLLSLVATGEEARAVRFAESLDLRSAPDSWELNRFLYARGVARAATGDTAGALHDFLECGRRQSAREVVSPIVTPWRTAAAECRLALGRPHEAIALAEEELGLARVWNTPRTVGRSLRVLAEATGGRRGLELAEEAVRLLRGAPEGTETELVSALIAQGRGLTAAGDRGRARACLREAAERAERLGAARQWALAEEALGESGARRTASARTGSRSLTSSERRIAELAADGRTNTEIADLLHLARRTVETHLTSSYRKLGIHRRGELSGVLGRAGGK
;
A
#
# COMPACT_ATOMS: atom_id res chain seq x y z
N MET A 1 -47.93 -1.50 -19.37
CA MET A 1 -47.06 -0.32 -19.62
C MET A 1 -46.26 0.15 -18.37
N SER A 2 -46.65 -0.21 -17.16
CA SER A 2 -45.94 0.27 -15.94
C SER A 2 -44.58 -0.39 -15.66
N ALA A 3 -44.25 -1.48 -16.32
CA ALA A 3 -43.04 -2.27 -16.06
C ALA A 3 -41.85 -1.99 -17.02
N LEU A 4 -42.01 -1.06 -17.99
CA LEU A 4 -40.93 -0.73 -18.92
C LEU A 4 -40.06 0.44 -18.40
N PRO A 5 -38.73 0.40 -18.63
CA PRO A 5 -37.83 1.54 -18.35
C PRO A 5 -38.31 2.82 -19.08
N PRO A 6 -37.97 4.03 -18.55
CA PRO A 6 -38.34 5.30 -19.16
C PRO A 6 -38.03 5.39 -20.67
N GLU A 7 -36.79 4.97 -21.03
CA GLU A 7 -36.29 4.98 -22.41
C GLU A 7 -37.18 4.13 -23.35
N HIS A 8 -37.69 3.01 -22.88
CA HIS A 8 -38.58 2.13 -23.65
C HIS A 8 -40.01 2.66 -23.69
N ARG A 9 -40.48 3.33 -22.62
CA ARG A 9 -41.85 3.92 -22.57
C ARG A 9 -42.02 5.01 -23.59
N ASP A 10 -41.01 5.84 -23.81
CA ASP A 10 -41.06 6.93 -24.77
C ASP A 10 -41.11 6.38 -26.20
N ALA A 11 -40.30 5.37 -26.53
CA ALA A 11 -40.34 4.68 -27.80
C ALA A 11 -41.70 4.00 -28.04
N ALA A 12 -42.27 3.34 -27.01
CA ALA A 12 -43.58 2.71 -27.11
C ALA A 12 -44.70 3.74 -27.32
N ARG A 13 -44.66 4.90 -26.65
CA ARG A 13 -45.62 6.00 -26.87
C ARG A 13 -45.53 6.54 -28.29
N MET A 14 -44.33 6.75 -28.82
CA MET A 14 -44.15 7.21 -30.20
C MET A 14 -44.71 6.20 -31.21
N LEU A 15 -44.47 4.89 -31.00
CA LEU A 15 -45.03 3.83 -31.83
C LEU A 15 -46.57 3.81 -31.77
N ALA A 16 -47.18 4.04 -30.62
CA ALA A 16 -48.64 4.14 -30.47
C ALA A 16 -49.18 5.33 -31.26
N VAL A 17 -48.52 6.47 -31.30
CA VAL A 17 -48.88 7.64 -32.11
C VAL A 17 -48.80 7.30 -33.60
N GLU A 18 -47.70 6.68 -34.06
CA GLU A 18 -47.56 6.27 -35.46
C GLU A 18 -48.61 5.22 -35.86
N ALA A 19 -48.96 4.30 -34.94
CA ALA A 19 -50.09 3.36 -35.16
C ALA A 19 -51.43 4.07 -35.33
N ALA A 20 -51.67 5.14 -34.56
CA ALA A 20 -52.89 5.94 -34.71
C ALA A 20 -52.95 6.65 -36.09
N TRP A 21 -51.84 7.21 -36.56
CA TRP A 21 -51.74 7.79 -37.90
C TRP A 21 -51.99 6.74 -38.99
N ALA A 22 -51.40 5.58 -38.90
CA ALA A 22 -51.60 4.50 -39.84
C ALA A 22 -53.11 4.04 -39.91
N ARG A 23 -53.77 3.93 -38.75
CA ARG A 23 -55.24 3.64 -38.69
C ARG A 23 -56.04 4.71 -39.35
N ALA A 24 -55.60 5.97 -39.30
CA ALA A 24 -56.25 7.09 -39.97
C ALA A 24 -56.03 7.16 -41.50
N GLY A 25 -55.23 6.26 -42.05
CA GLY A 25 -54.97 6.18 -43.51
C GLY A 25 -53.61 6.84 -43.91
N ALA A 26 -52.85 7.28 -42.99
CA ALA A 26 -51.51 7.81 -43.23
C ALA A 26 -50.43 6.79 -42.75
N GLY A 27 -50.08 5.89 -43.64
CA GLY A 27 -49.12 4.81 -43.37
C GLY A 27 -47.73 5.34 -43.02
N ARG A 28 -47.01 4.57 -42.23
CA ARG A 28 -45.68 4.93 -41.74
C ARG A 28 -44.73 3.75 -41.80
N LEU A 29 -43.45 4.07 -42.04
CA LEU A 29 -42.35 3.17 -41.77
C LEU A 29 -41.58 3.68 -40.54
N VAL A 30 -41.48 2.86 -39.52
CA VAL A 30 -40.71 3.15 -38.32
C VAL A 30 -39.56 2.15 -38.20
N LEU A 31 -38.39 2.66 -38.05
CA LEU A 31 -37.16 1.86 -37.80
C LEU A 31 -36.70 2.05 -36.35
N LEU A 32 -36.78 0.97 -35.57
CA LEU A 32 -36.24 0.92 -34.20
C LEU A 32 -34.78 0.51 -34.26
N ARG A 33 -33.91 1.44 -33.96
CA ARG A 33 -32.45 1.21 -33.92
C ARG A 33 -31.94 1.12 -32.50
N GLY A 34 -30.85 0.41 -32.31
CA GLY A 34 -30.17 0.32 -31.02
C GLY A 34 -29.11 -0.78 -31.03
N ALA A 35 -28.21 -0.74 -30.03
CA ALA A 35 -27.23 -1.77 -29.84
C ALA A 35 -27.84 -3.11 -29.47
N THR A 36 -27.07 -4.19 -29.57
CA THR A 36 -27.50 -5.52 -29.13
C THR A 36 -27.88 -5.52 -27.65
N GLY A 37 -29.06 -6.06 -27.32
CA GLY A 37 -29.55 -6.18 -25.93
C GLY A 37 -30.24 -4.93 -25.37
N THR A 38 -30.37 -3.81 -26.13
CA THR A 38 -31.03 -2.57 -25.66
C THR A 38 -32.57 -2.67 -25.59
N GLY A 39 -33.17 -3.82 -25.91
CA GLY A 39 -34.60 -4.03 -25.76
C GLY A 39 -35.44 -3.73 -27.01
N ARG A 40 -34.87 -3.66 -28.22
CA ARG A 40 -35.57 -3.45 -29.49
C ARG A 40 -36.76 -4.40 -29.67
N THR A 41 -36.53 -5.70 -29.51
CA THR A 41 -37.54 -6.74 -29.59
C THR A 41 -38.65 -6.52 -28.54
N THR A 42 -38.32 -6.14 -27.33
CA THR A 42 -39.29 -5.89 -26.26
C THR A 42 -40.22 -4.72 -26.60
N VAL A 43 -39.67 -3.66 -27.18
CA VAL A 43 -40.48 -2.50 -27.63
C VAL A 43 -41.35 -2.87 -28.83
N LEU A 44 -40.82 -3.68 -29.79
CA LEU A 44 -41.55 -4.16 -30.91
C LEU A 44 -42.75 -5.05 -30.47
N GLU A 45 -42.54 -6.02 -29.59
CA GLU A 45 -43.59 -6.89 -29.04
C GLU A 45 -44.64 -6.10 -28.28
N GLY A 46 -44.21 -5.05 -27.53
CA GLY A 46 -45.14 -4.10 -26.90
C GLY A 46 -46.01 -3.37 -27.92
N ALA A 47 -45.43 -2.94 -29.03
CA ALA A 47 -46.19 -2.30 -30.13
C ALA A 47 -47.14 -3.28 -30.86
N VAL A 48 -46.74 -4.53 -31.00
CA VAL A 48 -47.59 -5.60 -31.54
C VAL A 48 -48.81 -5.81 -30.64
N ALA A 49 -48.60 -5.94 -29.33
CA ALA A 49 -49.71 -6.11 -28.38
C ALA A 49 -50.66 -4.91 -28.36
N ASP A 50 -50.15 -3.69 -28.42
CA ASP A 50 -50.91 -2.46 -28.46
C ASP A 50 -51.76 -2.37 -29.77
N ALA A 51 -51.15 -2.67 -30.92
CA ALA A 51 -51.79 -2.66 -32.20
C ALA A 51 -52.97 -3.68 -32.26
N GLN A 52 -52.76 -4.89 -31.72
CA GLN A 52 -53.81 -5.91 -31.58
C GLN A 52 -54.98 -5.46 -30.71
N ALA A 53 -54.69 -4.84 -29.58
CA ALA A 53 -55.67 -4.29 -28.65
C ALA A 53 -56.53 -3.20 -29.30
N HIS A 54 -56.00 -2.49 -30.33
CA HIS A 54 -56.66 -1.47 -31.09
C HIS A 54 -57.24 -1.95 -32.42
N GLY A 55 -57.39 -3.27 -32.64
CA GLY A 55 -58.04 -3.87 -33.80
C GLY A 55 -57.22 -3.86 -35.08
N MET A 56 -55.90 -3.65 -35.02
CA MET A 56 -55.05 -3.82 -36.21
C MET A 56 -54.78 -5.31 -36.46
N ARG A 57 -54.70 -5.70 -37.71
CA ARG A 57 -54.12 -6.99 -38.10
C ARG A 57 -52.61 -6.94 -37.98
N VAL A 58 -51.98 -8.07 -37.60
CA VAL A 58 -50.55 -8.14 -37.44
C VAL A 58 -49.94 -9.24 -38.29
N LEU A 59 -48.97 -8.86 -39.13
CA LEU A 59 -48.05 -9.77 -39.80
C LEU A 59 -46.66 -9.59 -39.14
N ARG A 60 -46.06 -10.70 -38.77
CA ARG A 60 -44.74 -10.62 -38.09
C ARG A 60 -43.74 -11.63 -38.65
N ALA A 61 -42.47 -11.21 -38.66
CA ALA A 61 -41.34 -12.07 -38.94
C ALA A 61 -40.21 -11.74 -37.98
N ARG A 62 -39.42 -12.74 -37.69
CA ARG A 62 -38.15 -12.57 -36.95
C ARG A 62 -37.02 -13.14 -37.80
N CYS A 63 -36.11 -12.26 -38.21
CA CYS A 63 -34.96 -12.66 -39.01
C CYS A 63 -33.89 -13.29 -38.15
N SER A 64 -33.16 -14.26 -38.69
CA SER A 64 -32.04 -14.91 -38.00
C SER A 64 -30.85 -15.07 -38.96
N PRO A 65 -29.62 -15.24 -38.44
CA PRO A 65 -28.44 -15.48 -39.27
C PRO A 65 -28.59 -16.74 -40.17
N ARG A 66 -29.41 -17.73 -39.77
CA ARG A 66 -29.68 -18.95 -40.54
C ARG A 66 -30.54 -18.68 -41.76
N ASP A 67 -31.38 -17.66 -41.72
CA ASP A 67 -32.30 -17.30 -42.76
C ASP A 67 -31.63 -16.49 -43.89
N GLN A 68 -30.50 -15.87 -43.65
CA GLN A 68 -29.78 -15.02 -44.63
C GLN A 68 -29.45 -15.76 -45.96
N GLY A 69 -29.18 -17.05 -45.88
CA GLY A 69 -28.88 -17.90 -47.04
C GLY A 69 -30.14 -18.51 -47.72
N VAL A 70 -31.31 -18.30 -47.16
CA VAL A 70 -32.59 -18.87 -47.67
C VAL A 70 -33.39 -17.78 -48.33
N PRO A 71 -33.51 -17.75 -49.69
CA PRO A 71 -34.27 -16.71 -50.38
C PRO A 71 -35.72 -16.66 -49.89
N TYR A 72 -36.21 -15.45 -49.66
CA TYR A 72 -37.56 -15.13 -49.22
C TYR A 72 -37.95 -15.64 -47.81
N ALA A 73 -37.02 -16.08 -46.99
CA ALA A 73 -37.32 -16.63 -45.67
C ALA A 73 -38.18 -15.67 -44.81
N THR A 74 -37.84 -14.38 -44.80
CA THR A 74 -38.57 -13.35 -44.04
C THR A 74 -39.96 -13.11 -44.60
N VAL A 75 -40.11 -13.04 -45.92
CA VAL A 75 -41.41 -12.85 -46.57
C VAL A 75 -42.31 -14.06 -46.35
N LEU A 76 -41.77 -15.29 -46.41
CA LEU A 76 -42.50 -16.52 -46.10
C LEU A 76 -43.06 -16.51 -44.67
N GLN A 77 -42.26 -16.08 -43.69
CA GLN A 77 -42.75 -15.91 -42.30
C GLN A 77 -43.86 -14.88 -42.20
N LEU A 78 -43.73 -13.71 -42.85
CA LEU A 78 -44.76 -12.68 -42.86
C LEU A 78 -46.07 -13.18 -43.48
N MET A 79 -45.97 -13.94 -44.59
CA MET A 79 -47.11 -14.39 -45.36
C MET A 79 -47.73 -15.73 -44.90
N ALA A 80 -47.11 -16.41 -43.93
CA ALA A 80 -47.59 -17.66 -43.37
C ALA A 80 -49.11 -17.64 -42.96
N PRO A 81 -49.60 -16.54 -42.33
CA PRO A 81 -51.02 -16.44 -41.98
C PRO A 81 -51.95 -15.94 -43.13
N VAL A 82 -51.41 -15.79 -44.35
CA VAL A 82 -52.12 -15.22 -45.51
C VAL A 82 -52.42 -16.31 -46.56
N PRO A 83 -53.64 -16.86 -46.59
CA PRO A 83 -53.97 -18.00 -47.47
C PRO A 83 -53.86 -17.66 -48.96
N GLU A 84 -54.05 -16.40 -49.35
CA GLU A 84 -53.96 -15.95 -50.74
C GLU A 84 -52.53 -15.85 -51.28
N PHE A 85 -51.50 -16.04 -50.42
CA PHE A 85 -50.10 -15.94 -50.79
C PHE A 85 -49.45 -17.34 -50.71
N GLY A 86 -49.45 -18.06 -51.81
CA GLY A 86 -48.91 -19.41 -51.92
C GLY A 86 -47.55 -19.48 -52.64
N GLU A 87 -47.01 -20.68 -52.77
CA GLU A 87 -45.68 -20.97 -53.41
C GLU A 87 -45.62 -20.44 -54.89
N ALA A 88 -46.72 -20.25 -55.55
CA ALA A 88 -46.77 -19.66 -56.88
C ALA A 88 -46.18 -18.23 -56.97
N ALA A 89 -46.14 -17.51 -55.84
CA ALA A 89 -45.50 -16.18 -55.76
C ALA A 89 -43.98 -16.19 -55.96
N PHE A 90 -43.36 -17.35 -55.78
CA PHE A 90 -41.91 -17.53 -55.84
C PHE A 90 -41.46 -18.30 -57.12
N ALA A 91 -42.43 -18.78 -57.96
CA ALA A 91 -42.12 -19.59 -59.13
C ALA A 91 -41.79 -18.79 -60.40
N GLY A 92 -41.77 -17.46 -60.31
CA GLY A 92 -41.54 -16.56 -61.44
C GLY A 92 -40.47 -15.51 -61.27
N ASP A 93 -40.51 -14.47 -62.15
CA ASP A 93 -39.65 -13.27 -62.03
C ASP A 93 -39.86 -12.61 -60.65
N ASP A 94 -38.76 -12.27 -59.97
CA ASP A 94 -38.74 -11.57 -58.70
C ASP A 94 -39.63 -10.32 -58.62
N ARG A 95 -39.76 -9.60 -59.75
CA ARG A 95 -40.64 -8.44 -59.89
C ARG A 95 -42.12 -8.80 -59.81
N VAL A 96 -42.51 -9.95 -60.37
CA VAL A 96 -43.88 -10.41 -60.31
C VAL A 96 -44.27 -10.82 -58.93
N GLY A 97 -43.38 -11.51 -58.22
CA GLY A 97 -43.56 -11.88 -56.82
C GLY A 97 -43.65 -10.64 -55.89
N ALA A 98 -42.79 -9.67 -56.09
CA ALA A 98 -42.85 -8.40 -55.34
C ALA A 98 -44.15 -7.61 -55.58
N ALA A 99 -44.65 -7.60 -56.84
CA ALA A 99 -45.93 -6.96 -57.19
C ALA A 99 -47.13 -7.69 -56.56
N LEU A 100 -47.09 -9.03 -56.50
CA LEU A 100 -48.10 -9.83 -55.80
C LEU A 100 -48.06 -9.57 -54.28
N PHE A 101 -46.88 -9.59 -53.67
CA PHE A 101 -46.74 -9.28 -52.27
C PHE A 101 -47.37 -7.91 -51.91
N ARG A 102 -46.97 -6.89 -52.65
CA ARG A 102 -47.56 -5.54 -52.49
C ARG A 102 -49.11 -5.52 -52.68
N ARG A 103 -49.62 -6.21 -53.70
CA ARG A 103 -51.06 -6.25 -53.93
C ARG A 103 -51.85 -6.95 -52.80
N VAL A 104 -51.28 -8.01 -52.24
CA VAL A 104 -51.82 -8.69 -51.04
C VAL A 104 -51.84 -7.76 -49.85
N LEU A 105 -50.73 -7.05 -49.59
CA LEU A 105 -50.60 -6.08 -48.49
C LEU A 105 -51.70 -4.96 -48.65
N HIS A 106 -51.90 -4.43 -49.86
CA HIS A 106 -52.97 -3.46 -50.14
C HIS A 106 -54.35 -4.02 -49.83
N SER A 107 -54.65 -5.22 -50.31
CA SER A 107 -55.98 -5.87 -50.07
C SER A 107 -56.23 -6.11 -48.57
N TYR A 108 -55.20 -6.41 -47.81
CA TYR A 108 -55.28 -6.58 -46.35
C TYR A 108 -55.49 -5.24 -45.63
N ALA A 109 -54.76 -4.19 -46.06
CA ALA A 109 -54.84 -2.84 -45.50
C ALA A 109 -56.24 -2.19 -45.79
N ASP A 110 -56.87 -2.50 -46.93
CA ASP A 110 -58.23 -2.03 -47.26
C ASP A 110 -59.28 -2.63 -46.32
N ARG A 111 -59.11 -3.89 -45.94
CA ARG A 111 -60.10 -4.59 -45.06
C ARG A 111 -59.96 -4.17 -43.58
N ALA A 112 -58.72 -3.97 -43.09
CA ALA A 112 -58.43 -3.55 -41.71
C ALA A 112 -57.01 -2.92 -41.64
N PRO A 113 -56.77 -1.98 -40.72
CA PRO A 113 -55.44 -1.44 -40.52
C PRO A 113 -54.45 -2.56 -40.22
N LEU A 114 -53.21 -2.49 -40.80
CA LEU A 114 -52.25 -3.54 -40.78
C LEU A 114 -50.95 -3.07 -40.08
N LEU A 115 -50.46 -3.85 -39.13
CA LEU A 115 -49.11 -3.76 -38.62
C LEU A 115 -48.23 -4.86 -39.24
N ILE A 116 -47.12 -4.46 -39.86
CA ILE A 116 -46.07 -5.36 -40.33
C ILE A 116 -44.89 -5.19 -39.37
N ALA A 117 -44.59 -6.20 -38.59
CA ALA A 117 -43.51 -6.18 -37.60
C ALA A 117 -42.37 -7.10 -38.05
N VAL A 118 -41.20 -6.55 -38.29
CA VAL A 118 -39.99 -7.30 -38.73
C VAL A 118 -38.90 -7.11 -37.69
N ASP A 119 -38.59 -8.16 -36.93
CA ASP A 119 -37.51 -8.13 -35.96
C ASP A 119 -36.17 -8.48 -36.61
N ASP A 120 -35.13 -7.76 -36.24
CA ASP A 120 -33.74 -7.90 -36.71
C ASP A 120 -33.61 -7.90 -38.27
N VAL A 121 -34.23 -6.91 -38.92
CA VAL A 121 -34.27 -6.83 -40.39
C VAL A 121 -32.90 -6.81 -41.09
N HIS A 122 -31.85 -6.42 -40.41
CA HIS A 122 -30.47 -6.49 -40.89
C HIS A 122 -29.99 -7.94 -41.12
N LEU A 123 -30.67 -8.93 -40.58
CA LEU A 123 -30.46 -10.35 -40.82
C LEU A 123 -31.38 -10.95 -41.86
N ALA A 124 -32.21 -10.13 -42.51
CA ALA A 124 -33.10 -10.60 -43.58
C ALA A 124 -32.33 -11.06 -44.81
N ASP A 125 -32.85 -12.06 -45.49
CA ASP A 125 -32.29 -12.52 -46.76
C ASP A 125 -32.40 -11.40 -47.84
N PRO A 126 -31.45 -11.33 -48.82
CA PRO A 126 -31.40 -10.26 -49.81
C PRO A 126 -32.67 -10.11 -50.64
N ALA A 127 -33.41 -11.22 -50.90
CA ALA A 127 -34.66 -11.19 -51.69
C ALA A 127 -35.79 -10.57 -50.88
N SER A 128 -35.99 -11.00 -49.60
CA SER A 128 -36.96 -10.41 -48.70
C SER A 128 -36.64 -8.93 -48.42
N HIS A 129 -35.38 -8.59 -48.24
CA HIS A 129 -34.95 -7.21 -48.05
C HIS A 129 -35.38 -6.31 -49.21
N ARG A 130 -35.18 -6.73 -50.47
CA ARG A 130 -35.62 -5.98 -51.66
C ARG A 130 -37.14 -5.77 -51.67
N TRP A 131 -37.92 -6.81 -51.36
CA TRP A 131 -39.39 -6.72 -51.36
C TRP A 131 -39.91 -5.82 -50.23
N LEU A 132 -39.30 -5.85 -49.06
CA LEU A 132 -39.61 -4.94 -47.95
C LEU A 132 -39.31 -3.49 -48.33
N VAL A 133 -38.16 -3.22 -48.93
CA VAL A 133 -37.77 -1.88 -49.42
C VAL A 133 -38.75 -1.36 -50.47
N GLU A 134 -39.12 -2.19 -51.43
CA GLU A 134 -40.09 -1.83 -52.46
C GLU A 134 -41.49 -1.53 -51.89
N SER A 135 -41.92 -2.34 -50.92
CA SER A 135 -43.18 -2.12 -50.21
C SER A 135 -43.18 -0.86 -49.37
N ALA A 136 -42.05 -0.60 -48.67
CA ALA A 136 -41.90 0.57 -47.82
C ALA A 136 -42.02 1.90 -48.58
N ARG A 137 -41.64 1.94 -49.83
CA ARG A 137 -41.81 3.14 -50.72
C ARG A 137 -43.24 3.55 -51.00
N HIS A 138 -44.21 2.70 -50.72
CA HIS A 138 -45.63 2.93 -51.04
C HIS A 138 -46.54 2.87 -49.83
N VAL A 139 -45.97 2.88 -48.57
CA VAL A 139 -46.76 2.72 -47.32
C VAL A 139 -47.59 3.98 -47.01
N ASP A 140 -47.06 5.16 -47.39
CA ASP A 140 -47.63 6.48 -47.02
C ASP A 140 -49.08 6.70 -47.28
N ARG A 141 -49.67 6.00 -48.29
CA ARG A 141 -51.08 6.09 -48.70
C ARG A 141 -51.95 4.90 -48.25
N LEU A 142 -51.40 4.08 -47.37
CA LEU A 142 -52.04 2.86 -46.91
C LEU A 142 -52.33 2.88 -45.42
N ARG A 143 -53.31 2.09 -44.98
CA ARG A 143 -53.54 1.86 -43.54
C ARG A 143 -52.52 0.84 -42.97
N ILE A 144 -51.23 1.10 -43.20
CA ILE A 144 -50.14 0.19 -42.87
C ILE A 144 -49.14 0.91 -41.94
N LEU A 145 -48.85 0.31 -40.80
CA LEU A 145 -47.64 0.62 -39.99
C LEU A 145 -46.62 -0.49 -40.22
N LEU A 146 -45.50 -0.18 -40.83
CA LEU A 146 -44.34 -1.10 -40.92
C LEU A 146 -43.36 -0.70 -39.86
N VAL A 147 -43.09 -1.61 -38.90
CA VAL A 147 -42.08 -1.44 -37.86
C VAL A 147 -40.98 -2.49 -38.05
N ALA A 148 -39.76 -2.04 -38.27
CA ALA A 148 -38.62 -2.94 -38.33
C ALA A 148 -37.62 -2.62 -37.24
N THR A 149 -36.98 -3.63 -36.68
CA THR A 149 -35.84 -3.40 -35.76
C THR A 149 -34.53 -3.60 -36.51
N GLU A 150 -33.59 -2.70 -36.30
CA GLU A 150 -32.29 -2.73 -36.95
C GLU A 150 -31.18 -2.53 -35.88
N ARG A 151 -30.15 -3.36 -35.91
CA ARG A 151 -29.00 -3.21 -35.05
C ARG A 151 -28.20 -1.97 -35.46
N SER A 152 -27.89 -1.12 -34.52
CA SER A 152 -27.08 0.09 -34.66
C SER A 152 -26.01 0.11 -33.62
N GLN A 153 -24.92 -0.62 -33.90
CA GLN A 153 -23.76 -0.73 -33.04
C GLN A 153 -22.53 -0.62 -33.93
N TYR A 154 -21.50 0.02 -33.42
CA TYR A 154 -20.22 0.06 -34.10
C TYR A 154 -19.49 -1.27 -33.89
N ASP A 155 -19.23 -1.97 -34.97
CA ASP A 155 -18.44 -3.20 -34.96
C ASP A 155 -17.12 -2.98 -35.72
N VAL A 156 -16.09 -3.75 -35.37
CA VAL A 156 -14.81 -3.70 -36.05
C VAL A 156 -14.97 -4.11 -37.51
N ASP A 157 -15.74 -5.16 -37.78
CA ASP A 157 -16.16 -5.54 -39.14
C ASP A 157 -17.40 -4.72 -39.52
N PRO A 158 -17.39 -4.07 -40.69
CA PRO A 158 -18.55 -3.29 -41.12
C PRO A 158 -19.75 -4.21 -41.34
N PRO A 159 -20.90 -3.88 -40.74
CA PRO A 159 -22.11 -4.64 -40.96
C PRO A 159 -22.61 -4.49 -42.41
N ALA A 160 -23.39 -5.47 -42.89
CA ALA A 160 -24.11 -5.37 -44.17
C ALA A 160 -25.00 -4.13 -44.19
N PRO A 161 -25.20 -3.46 -45.39
CA PRO A 161 -26.03 -2.28 -45.49
C PRO A 161 -27.48 -2.60 -45.06
N GLY A 162 -28.00 -1.91 -44.05
CA GLY A 162 -29.36 -2.04 -43.56
C GLY A 162 -30.38 -1.20 -44.32
N LEU A 163 -31.63 -1.19 -43.85
CA LEU A 163 -32.74 -0.43 -44.48
C LEU A 163 -32.47 1.07 -44.57
N THR A 164 -31.74 1.63 -43.62
CA THR A 164 -31.34 3.06 -43.60
C THR A 164 -30.48 3.48 -44.79
N HIS A 165 -29.73 2.56 -45.37
CA HIS A 165 -28.85 2.84 -46.50
C HIS A 165 -29.57 2.68 -47.86
N THR A 166 -30.75 2.05 -47.87
CA THR A 166 -31.51 1.74 -49.10
C THR A 166 -32.77 2.58 -49.30
N LEU A 167 -33.23 3.24 -48.20
CA LEU A 167 -34.42 4.09 -48.22
C LEU A 167 -34.07 5.57 -47.98
N SER A 168 -34.81 6.47 -48.60
CA SER A 168 -34.71 7.90 -48.31
C SER A 168 -35.05 8.19 -46.85
N PRO A 169 -34.23 9.01 -46.13
CA PRO A 169 -34.52 9.42 -44.75
C PRO A 169 -35.90 10.07 -44.59
N ALA A 170 -36.46 10.67 -45.64
CA ALA A 170 -37.80 11.26 -45.62
C ALA A 170 -38.93 10.24 -45.50
N LEU A 171 -38.70 8.97 -45.87
CA LEU A 171 -39.67 7.88 -45.80
C LEU A 171 -39.65 7.10 -44.50
N VAL A 172 -38.55 7.24 -43.73
CA VAL A 172 -38.29 6.42 -42.55
C VAL A 172 -38.31 7.28 -41.30
N ARG A 173 -39.14 6.93 -40.34
CA ARG A 173 -39.04 7.49 -38.99
C ARG A 173 -38.15 6.61 -38.16
N THR A 174 -36.98 7.14 -37.83
CA THR A 174 -35.97 6.39 -37.01
C THR A 174 -36.16 6.71 -35.54
N LEU A 175 -36.31 5.69 -34.72
CA LEU A 175 -36.28 5.75 -33.24
C LEU A 175 -35.07 4.98 -32.77
N THR A 176 -34.14 5.67 -32.08
CA THR A 176 -32.94 5.05 -31.51
C THR A 176 -33.14 4.78 -30.02
N LEU A 177 -33.01 3.52 -29.61
CA LEU A 177 -33.03 3.11 -28.22
C LEU A 177 -31.64 3.26 -27.66
N ALA A 178 -31.45 4.17 -26.70
CA ALA A 178 -30.25 4.32 -25.93
C ALA A 178 -30.10 3.21 -24.86
N PRO A 179 -28.91 2.93 -24.39
CA PRO A 179 -28.71 2.14 -23.19
C PRO A 179 -29.46 2.73 -22.00
N LEU A 180 -29.77 1.91 -20.99
CA LEU A 180 -30.39 2.39 -19.75
C LEU A 180 -29.48 3.40 -19.08
N THR A 181 -30.05 4.49 -18.61
CA THR A 181 -29.32 5.41 -17.72
C THR A 181 -28.97 4.71 -16.40
N PRO A 182 -27.91 5.13 -15.69
CA PRO A 182 -27.57 4.54 -14.38
C PRO A 182 -28.76 4.52 -13.40
N ASN A 183 -29.59 5.55 -13.42
CA ASN A 183 -30.79 5.64 -12.59
C ASN A 183 -31.86 4.60 -12.98
N SER A 184 -32.14 4.47 -14.27
CA SER A 184 -33.10 3.48 -14.77
C SER A 184 -32.63 2.04 -14.53
N ALA A 185 -31.34 1.78 -14.68
CA ALA A 185 -30.73 0.49 -14.37
C ALA A 185 -30.81 0.20 -12.84
N ALA A 186 -30.52 1.18 -12.00
CA ALA A 186 -30.65 1.05 -10.54
C ALA A 186 -32.11 0.82 -10.09
N GLU A 187 -33.09 1.46 -10.73
CA GLU A 187 -34.51 1.20 -10.47
C GLU A 187 -34.90 -0.25 -10.83
N LEU A 188 -34.37 -0.76 -11.94
CA LEU A 188 -34.61 -2.14 -12.35
C LEU A 188 -33.99 -3.13 -11.33
N VAL A 189 -32.78 -2.87 -10.86
CA VAL A 189 -32.13 -3.67 -9.79
C VAL A 189 -32.95 -3.63 -8.51
N ARG A 190 -33.36 -2.45 -8.02
CA ARG A 190 -34.16 -2.31 -6.80
C ARG A 190 -35.55 -2.91 -6.90
N SER A 191 -36.15 -2.93 -8.12
CA SER A 191 -37.45 -3.60 -8.35
C SER A 191 -37.34 -5.13 -8.22
N ALA A 192 -36.18 -5.71 -8.50
CA ALA A 192 -35.90 -7.14 -8.34
C ALA A 192 -35.41 -7.46 -6.90
N HIS A 193 -34.67 -6.55 -6.26
CA HIS A 193 -34.06 -6.73 -4.95
C HIS A 193 -34.22 -5.46 -4.10
N ALA A 194 -35.34 -5.35 -3.40
CA ALA A 194 -35.71 -4.14 -2.65
C ALA A 194 -34.76 -3.79 -1.50
N ASP A 195 -34.14 -4.80 -0.89
CA ASP A 195 -33.26 -4.65 0.29
C ASP A 195 -31.77 -4.55 -0.08
N ALA A 196 -31.41 -4.40 -1.36
CA ALA A 196 -30.03 -4.33 -1.81
C ALA A 196 -29.30 -3.06 -1.33
N SER A 197 -28.06 -3.21 -0.88
CA SER A 197 -27.20 -2.06 -0.49
C SER A 197 -26.90 -1.17 -1.70
N ALA A 198 -26.61 0.11 -1.45
CA ALA A 198 -26.27 1.05 -2.52
C ALA A 198 -25.04 0.62 -3.32
N SER A 199 -24.01 0.08 -2.66
CA SER A 199 -22.80 -0.43 -3.32
C SER A 199 -23.10 -1.64 -4.20
N TRP A 200 -23.93 -2.58 -3.73
CA TRP A 200 -24.32 -3.75 -4.51
C TRP A 200 -25.15 -3.37 -5.76
N VAL A 201 -26.05 -2.38 -5.62
CA VAL A 201 -26.80 -1.83 -6.76
C VAL A 201 -25.85 -1.21 -7.79
N ASP A 202 -24.86 -0.44 -7.32
CA ASP A 202 -23.88 0.22 -8.19
C ASP A 202 -23.01 -0.81 -8.94
N ASP A 203 -22.57 -1.87 -8.26
CA ASP A 203 -21.84 -2.98 -8.88
C ASP A 203 -22.68 -3.69 -9.95
N CYS A 204 -23.94 -3.98 -9.68
CA CYS A 204 -24.87 -4.55 -10.67
C CYS A 204 -25.05 -3.63 -11.88
N VAL A 205 -25.21 -2.32 -11.67
CA VAL A 205 -25.33 -1.32 -12.74
C VAL A 205 -24.08 -1.29 -13.60
N ARG A 206 -22.90 -1.34 -12.98
CA ARG A 206 -21.63 -1.38 -13.70
C ARG A 206 -21.45 -2.68 -14.49
N ALA A 207 -21.74 -3.83 -13.88
CA ALA A 207 -21.66 -5.12 -14.57
C ALA A 207 -22.69 -5.27 -15.69
N GLY A 208 -23.86 -4.66 -15.55
CA GLY A 208 -24.89 -4.61 -16.59
C GLY A 208 -24.59 -3.65 -17.73
N ALA A 209 -23.63 -2.71 -17.55
CA ALA A 209 -23.17 -1.77 -18.59
C ALA A 209 -24.31 -1.02 -19.32
N GLY A 210 -25.38 -0.65 -18.63
CA GLY A 210 -26.56 -0.02 -19.23
C GLY A 210 -27.35 -0.92 -20.20
N ASN A 211 -27.00 -2.19 -20.34
CA ASN A 211 -27.63 -3.15 -21.25
C ASN A 211 -28.67 -3.98 -20.50
N PRO A 212 -29.98 -3.84 -20.85
CA PRO A 212 -31.08 -4.59 -20.21
C PRO A 212 -30.92 -6.11 -20.24
N LEU A 213 -30.35 -6.66 -21.33
CA LEU A 213 -30.14 -8.10 -21.46
C LEU A 213 -29.11 -8.59 -20.44
N LEU A 214 -27.95 -7.94 -20.39
CA LEU A 214 -26.88 -8.29 -19.46
C LEU A 214 -27.31 -8.09 -18.01
N LEU A 215 -28.02 -6.99 -17.72
CA LEU A 215 -28.50 -6.70 -16.37
C LEU A 215 -29.50 -7.75 -15.88
N ARG A 216 -30.47 -8.17 -16.73
CA ARG A 216 -31.44 -9.21 -16.38
C ARG A 216 -30.75 -10.56 -16.14
N ALA A 217 -29.88 -10.97 -17.05
CA ALA A 217 -29.14 -12.21 -16.91
C ALA A 217 -28.30 -12.24 -15.65
N LEU A 218 -27.69 -11.09 -15.26
CA LEU A 218 -26.95 -10.95 -14.01
C LEU A 218 -27.89 -11.13 -12.79
N LEU A 219 -29.04 -10.46 -12.79
CA LEU A 219 -30.00 -10.55 -11.68
C LEU A 219 -30.59 -11.96 -11.52
N ASP A 220 -30.79 -12.66 -12.63
CA ASP A 220 -31.25 -14.06 -12.64
C ASP A 220 -30.19 -14.97 -11.98
N ASP A 221 -28.91 -14.75 -12.25
CA ASP A 221 -27.82 -15.54 -11.68
C ASP A 221 -27.56 -15.21 -10.20
N LEU A 222 -27.63 -13.94 -9.83
CA LEU A 222 -27.39 -13.51 -8.45
C LEU A 222 -28.50 -14.00 -7.50
N GLY A 223 -29.72 -14.18 -7.97
CA GLY A 223 -30.88 -14.70 -7.23
C GLY A 223 -31.12 -13.98 -5.89
N ALA A 224 -32.25 -14.24 -5.26
CA ALA A 224 -32.58 -13.63 -3.97
C ALA A 224 -31.62 -14.13 -2.85
N GLY A 225 -30.60 -13.34 -2.52
CA GLY A 225 -29.79 -13.51 -1.32
C GLY A 225 -28.63 -14.52 -1.39
N ARG A 226 -28.29 -15.05 -2.57
CA ARG A 226 -27.19 -16.00 -2.74
C ARG A 226 -25.80 -15.35 -2.72
N HIS A 227 -25.67 -14.08 -3.15
CA HIS A 227 -24.42 -13.39 -3.28
C HIS A 227 -24.48 -12.03 -2.55
N PRO A 228 -23.78 -11.88 -1.40
CA PRO A 228 -23.77 -10.63 -0.64
C PRO A 228 -22.99 -9.51 -1.38
N THR A 229 -22.12 -9.89 -2.33
CA THR A 229 -21.38 -9.00 -3.22
C THR A 229 -21.50 -9.50 -4.65
N VAL A 230 -21.41 -8.59 -5.64
CA VAL A 230 -21.30 -8.99 -7.04
C VAL A 230 -19.94 -9.64 -7.26
N PRO A 231 -19.87 -10.88 -7.78
CA PRO A 231 -18.60 -11.55 -7.98
C PRO A 231 -17.74 -10.85 -9.04
N THR A 232 -16.44 -11.02 -8.96
CA THR A 232 -15.49 -10.50 -9.95
C THR A 232 -15.19 -11.51 -11.06
N THR A 233 -15.58 -12.78 -10.87
CA THR A 233 -15.33 -13.88 -11.83
C THR A 233 -16.63 -14.55 -12.25
N SER A 234 -16.75 -14.88 -13.53
CA SER A 234 -17.91 -15.58 -14.12
C SER A 234 -18.03 -17.03 -13.62
N ALA A 235 -16.95 -17.63 -13.17
CA ALA A 235 -16.94 -18.97 -12.59
C ALA A 235 -17.85 -19.09 -11.35
N ALA A 236 -17.99 -18.00 -10.58
CA ALA A 236 -18.89 -17.94 -9.43
C ALA A 236 -20.38 -17.99 -9.79
N LEU A 237 -20.71 -17.73 -11.06
CA LEU A 237 -22.07 -17.75 -11.59
C LEU A 237 -22.40 -19.01 -12.38
N TYR A 238 -21.50 -20.01 -12.47
CA TYR A 238 -21.72 -21.21 -13.28
C TYR A 238 -22.81 -22.15 -12.70
N PRO A 239 -23.69 -22.72 -13.55
CA PRO A 239 -23.95 -22.46 -14.97
C PRO A 239 -24.85 -21.24 -15.15
N GLY A 240 -24.24 -20.06 -15.47
CA GLY A 240 -24.91 -18.77 -15.40
C GLY A 240 -25.50 -18.27 -16.72
N ALA A 241 -26.60 -17.53 -16.62
CA ALA A 241 -27.21 -16.81 -17.73
C ALA A 241 -26.37 -15.61 -18.18
N TYR A 242 -25.67 -14.94 -17.24
CA TYR A 242 -24.87 -13.75 -17.53
C TYR A 242 -23.66 -14.02 -18.44
N PRO A 243 -22.80 -15.03 -18.18
CA PRO A 243 -21.72 -15.36 -19.10
C PRO A 243 -22.24 -15.76 -20.49
N ALA A 244 -23.36 -16.49 -20.55
CA ALA A 244 -23.99 -16.87 -21.80
C ALA A 244 -24.51 -15.65 -22.57
N ALA A 245 -25.10 -14.67 -21.88
CA ALA A 245 -25.58 -13.43 -22.49
C ALA A 245 -24.42 -12.55 -23.03
N VAL A 246 -23.29 -12.48 -22.31
CA VAL A 246 -22.08 -11.78 -22.77
C VAL A 246 -21.49 -12.46 -24.01
N SER A 247 -21.37 -13.81 -24.00
CA SER A 247 -20.91 -14.57 -25.19
C SER A 247 -21.81 -14.31 -26.40
N TRP A 248 -23.14 -14.44 -26.24
CA TRP A 248 -24.10 -14.16 -27.32
C TRP A 248 -23.99 -12.72 -27.82
N TRP A 249 -23.79 -11.75 -26.95
CA TRP A 249 -23.60 -10.34 -27.29
C TRP A 249 -22.35 -10.15 -28.16
N LEU A 250 -21.22 -10.79 -27.81
CA LEU A 250 -19.99 -10.76 -28.59
C LEU A 250 -20.14 -11.46 -29.95
N ASP A 251 -20.75 -12.66 -29.98
CA ASP A 251 -20.95 -13.43 -31.21
C ASP A 251 -21.82 -12.68 -32.22
N SER A 252 -22.80 -11.91 -31.72
CA SER A 252 -23.65 -11.06 -32.55
C SER A 252 -22.88 -9.91 -33.23
N ALA A 253 -21.71 -9.53 -32.73
CA ALA A 253 -20.86 -8.46 -33.23
C ALA A 253 -19.87 -8.91 -34.34
N GLY A 254 -19.76 -10.21 -34.57
CA GLY A 254 -18.81 -10.81 -35.50
C GLY A 254 -17.46 -11.17 -34.89
N PRO A 255 -16.70 -12.03 -35.58
CA PRO A 255 -15.47 -12.60 -35.05
C PRO A 255 -14.38 -11.55 -34.79
N GLY A 256 -14.19 -10.56 -35.66
CA GLY A 256 -13.17 -9.52 -35.48
C GLY A 256 -13.44 -8.65 -34.26
N THR A 257 -14.70 -8.29 -34.03
CA THR A 257 -15.08 -7.55 -32.81
C THR A 257 -14.85 -8.41 -31.56
N GLY A 258 -15.13 -9.72 -31.63
CA GLY A 258 -14.86 -10.66 -30.55
C GLY A 258 -13.39 -10.75 -30.17
N GLU A 259 -12.48 -10.80 -31.15
CA GLU A 259 -11.04 -10.84 -30.91
C GLU A 259 -10.52 -9.53 -30.31
N VAL A 260 -10.98 -8.36 -30.79
CA VAL A 260 -10.65 -7.05 -30.21
C VAL A 260 -11.14 -6.95 -28.75
N ALA A 261 -12.35 -7.40 -28.46
CA ALA A 261 -12.88 -7.41 -27.11
C ALA A 261 -12.05 -8.32 -26.17
N ARG A 262 -11.64 -9.50 -26.61
CA ARG A 262 -10.79 -10.44 -25.86
C ARG A 262 -9.38 -9.90 -25.67
N ALA A 263 -8.80 -9.26 -26.69
CA ALA A 263 -7.49 -8.63 -26.58
C ALA A 263 -7.48 -7.52 -25.51
N LEU A 264 -8.50 -6.63 -25.54
CA LEU A 264 -8.66 -5.62 -24.50
C LEU A 264 -8.87 -6.26 -23.11
N ALA A 265 -9.66 -7.34 -23.02
CA ALA A 265 -9.91 -8.00 -21.74
C ALA A 265 -8.63 -8.61 -21.13
N ALA A 266 -7.77 -9.19 -21.96
CA ALA A 266 -6.47 -9.69 -21.52
C ALA A 266 -5.54 -8.56 -21.07
N LEU A 267 -5.47 -7.45 -21.80
CA LEU A 267 -4.71 -6.28 -21.38
C LEU A 267 -5.22 -5.70 -20.06
N ASP A 268 -6.52 -5.55 -19.93
CA ASP A 268 -7.19 -5.01 -18.74
C ASP A 268 -7.00 -5.89 -17.49
N GLU A 269 -6.93 -7.22 -17.65
CA GLU A 269 -6.62 -8.14 -16.55
C GLU A 269 -5.23 -7.87 -15.96
N GLY A 270 -4.24 -7.55 -16.78
CA GLY A 270 -2.89 -7.18 -16.33
C GLY A 270 -2.80 -5.81 -15.63
N TRP A 271 -3.80 -4.95 -15.76
CA TRP A 271 -3.83 -3.63 -15.12
C TRP A 271 -4.47 -3.62 -13.73
N ASP A 272 -5.13 -4.69 -13.29
CA ASP A 272 -5.82 -4.76 -11.98
C ASP A 272 -4.88 -4.66 -10.76
N GLY A 273 -3.58 -4.68 -10.97
CA GLY A 273 -2.57 -4.51 -9.91
C GLY A 273 -2.11 -3.07 -9.68
N ASP A 274 -2.73 -2.06 -10.26
CA ASP A 274 -2.35 -0.66 -10.03
C ASP A 274 -2.71 -0.23 -8.61
N ALA A 275 -1.68 -0.19 -7.73
CA ALA A 275 -1.75 0.38 -6.39
C ALA A 275 -2.07 1.88 -6.46
N PRO A 276 -2.69 2.46 -5.40
CA PRO A 276 -3.05 3.88 -5.37
C PRO A 276 -1.85 4.77 -5.69
N ARG A 277 -2.10 5.82 -6.49
CA ARG A 277 -1.12 6.77 -7.04
C ARG A 277 -0.36 7.61 -6.00
N GLU A 278 -0.77 7.62 -4.75
CA GLU A 278 -0.10 8.35 -3.68
C GLU A 278 0.99 7.47 -3.05
N LEU A 279 2.23 7.75 -3.42
CA LEU A 279 3.38 7.30 -2.66
C LEU A 279 3.37 7.98 -1.27
N PRO A 280 3.91 7.32 -0.22
CA PRO A 280 3.98 7.86 1.14
C PRO A 280 4.61 9.26 1.25
N ASN A 281 5.29 9.73 0.22
CA ASN A 281 6.01 11.00 0.18
C ASN A 281 5.32 12.10 -0.66
N GLY A 282 4.06 11.93 -1.08
CA GLY A 282 3.35 12.94 -1.84
C GLY A 282 3.87 13.19 -3.28
N VAL A 283 4.71 12.30 -3.80
CA VAL A 283 5.22 12.36 -5.17
C VAL A 283 4.23 11.65 -6.09
N THR A 284 3.62 12.37 -7.01
CA THR A 284 2.84 11.79 -8.11
C THR A 284 3.75 11.01 -9.05
N ARG A 285 3.37 9.78 -9.41
CA ARG A 285 4.03 8.99 -10.44
C ARG A 285 4.14 9.82 -11.74
N PRO A 286 5.28 9.76 -12.46
CA PRO A 286 5.34 10.31 -13.80
C PRO A 286 4.29 9.61 -14.68
N ASP A 287 3.63 10.40 -15.55
CA ASP A 287 2.64 9.94 -16.52
C ASP A 287 3.19 8.80 -17.39
N THR A 288 2.85 7.58 -17.05
CA THR A 288 3.08 6.38 -17.88
C THR A 288 1.83 6.07 -18.71
N ALA A 289 1.01 7.08 -18.98
CA ALA A 289 -0.17 6.95 -19.81
C ALA A 289 0.25 6.52 -21.23
N CYS A 290 -0.14 5.33 -21.64
CA CYS A 290 -0.18 4.96 -23.04
C CYS A 290 -1.30 5.81 -23.66
N PRO A 291 -1.03 6.73 -24.62
CA PRO A 291 -2.05 7.49 -25.28
C PRO A 291 -3.12 6.58 -25.87
N SER A 292 -4.37 7.04 -25.99
CA SER A 292 -5.48 6.23 -26.51
C SER A 292 -5.21 5.64 -27.90
N ASP A 293 -4.41 6.35 -28.72
CA ASP A 293 -4.03 5.91 -30.06
C ASP A 293 -3.00 4.77 -30.03
N GLU A 294 -2.09 4.76 -29.06
CA GLU A 294 -1.13 3.68 -28.84
C GLU A 294 -1.84 2.42 -28.32
N LEU A 295 -2.82 2.56 -27.43
CA LEU A 295 -3.65 1.46 -26.99
C LEU A 295 -4.45 0.83 -28.12
N ALA A 296 -5.06 1.65 -28.98
CA ALA A 296 -5.79 1.16 -30.14
C ALA A 296 -4.87 0.39 -31.09
N SER A 297 -3.65 0.86 -31.31
CA SER A 297 -2.63 0.20 -32.13
C SER A 297 -2.19 -1.13 -31.51
N LEU A 298 -1.98 -1.18 -30.20
CA LEU A 298 -1.61 -2.39 -29.45
C LEU A 298 -2.71 -3.46 -29.57
N ILE A 299 -3.96 -3.09 -29.33
CA ILE A 299 -5.09 -4.01 -29.44
C ILE A 299 -5.27 -4.49 -30.90
N ALA A 300 -5.09 -3.58 -31.87
CA ALA A 300 -5.20 -3.90 -33.29
C ALA A 300 -4.16 -4.94 -33.73
N GLU A 301 -2.93 -4.80 -33.26
CA GLU A 301 -1.88 -5.78 -33.52
C GLU A 301 -2.19 -7.15 -32.90
N LEU A 302 -2.65 -7.19 -31.67
CA LEU A 302 -3.03 -8.42 -30.96
C LEU A 302 -4.24 -9.13 -31.61
N ALA A 303 -5.21 -8.38 -32.12
CA ALA A 303 -6.42 -8.90 -32.71
C ALA A 303 -6.34 -9.08 -34.25
N GLY A 304 -5.25 -8.64 -34.88
CA GLY A 304 -5.13 -8.64 -36.33
C GLY A 304 -6.15 -7.72 -37.03
N ALA A 305 -6.47 -6.57 -36.43
CA ALA A 305 -7.50 -5.63 -36.86
C ALA A 305 -6.91 -4.30 -37.34
N ASP A 306 -7.75 -3.46 -37.97
CA ASP A 306 -7.36 -2.10 -38.36
C ASP A 306 -7.37 -1.14 -37.14
N PRO A 307 -6.29 -0.38 -36.84
CA PRO A 307 -6.22 0.49 -35.67
C PRO A 307 -7.32 1.57 -35.61
N ALA A 308 -7.71 2.14 -36.76
CA ALA A 308 -8.76 3.17 -36.80
C ALA A 308 -10.13 2.56 -36.47
N ARG A 309 -10.38 1.30 -36.88
CA ARG A 309 -11.58 0.55 -36.52
C ARG A 309 -11.61 0.24 -35.02
N VAL A 310 -10.47 -0.17 -34.44
CA VAL A 310 -10.35 -0.43 -33.00
C VAL A 310 -10.59 0.86 -32.21
N ALA A 311 -10.02 1.99 -32.61
CA ALA A 311 -10.25 3.29 -31.94
C ALA A 311 -11.74 3.69 -31.99
N GLY A 312 -12.39 3.50 -33.13
CA GLY A 312 -13.83 3.70 -33.24
C GLY A 312 -14.65 2.79 -32.35
N TRP A 313 -14.26 1.52 -32.23
CA TRP A 313 -14.93 0.55 -31.36
C TRP A 313 -14.75 0.90 -29.88
N LEU A 314 -13.55 1.29 -29.44
CA LEU A 314 -13.29 1.73 -28.07
C LEU A 314 -14.16 2.94 -27.69
N THR A 315 -14.26 3.92 -28.60
CA THR A 315 -15.11 5.11 -28.44
C THR A 315 -16.60 4.71 -28.34
N ALA A 316 -17.06 3.84 -29.21
CA ALA A 316 -18.45 3.38 -29.23
C ALA A 316 -18.80 2.57 -27.97
N MET A 317 -17.93 1.67 -27.51
CA MET A 317 -18.16 0.87 -26.30
C MET A 317 -18.12 1.72 -25.03
N THR A 318 -17.30 2.77 -25.00
CA THR A 318 -17.33 3.76 -23.92
C THR A 318 -18.65 4.52 -23.91
N GLY A 319 -19.15 4.93 -25.09
CA GLY A 319 -20.46 5.57 -25.23
C GLY A 319 -21.64 4.67 -24.83
N LEU A 320 -21.48 3.35 -24.98
CA LEU A 320 -22.49 2.37 -24.54
C LEU A 320 -22.38 2.01 -23.04
N GLY A 321 -21.32 2.46 -22.34
CA GLY A 321 -21.09 2.15 -20.92
C GLY A 321 -20.49 0.76 -20.67
N VAL A 322 -20.12 0.02 -21.71
CA VAL A 322 -19.40 -1.27 -21.64
C VAL A 322 -17.97 -1.03 -21.15
N LEU A 323 -17.36 0.05 -21.61
CA LEU A 323 -16.05 0.53 -21.19
C LEU A 323 -16.20 1.85 -20.41
N ARG A 324 -15.28 2.09 -19.49
CA ARG A 324 -15.15 3.36 -18.74
C ARG A 324 -13.69 3.77 -18.72
N PRO A 325 -13.38 5.07 -18.81
CA PRO A 325 -12.02 5.52 -18.64
C PRO A 325 -11.60 5.32 -17.17
N ASP A 326 -10.38 4.83 -16.95
CA ASP A 326 -9.72 4.84 -15.65
C ASP A 326 -9.21 6.25 -15.31
N LEU A 327 -8.44 6.37 -14.22
CA LEU A 327 -7.87 7.64 -13.78
C LEU A 327 -6.89 8.24 -14.81
N ASP A 328 -6.32 7.41 -15.69
CA ASP A 328 -5.40 7.79 -16.76
C ASP A 328 -6.10 8.04 -18.10
N GLY A 329 -7.44 7.93 -18.12
CA GLY A 329 -8.26 8.05 -19.32
C GLY A 329 -8.26 6.82 -20.23
N ARG A 330 -7.64 5.69 -19.80
CA ARG A 330 -7.63 4.43 -20.58
C ARG A 330 -9.00 3.75 -20.51
N PRO A 331 -9.55 3.28 -21.64
CA PRO A 331 -10.80 2.53 -21.63
C PRO A 331 -10.59 1.15 -20.99
N ARG A 332 -11.33 0.88 -19.91
CA ARG A 332 -11.38 -0.40 -19.18
C ARG A 332 -12.81 -0.94 -19.16
N TYR A 333 -12.98 -2.24 -18.98
CA TYR A 333 -14.31 -2.80 -18.74
C TYR A 333 -14.96 -2.18 -17.49
N ALA A 334 -16.25 -1.86 -17.60
CA ALA A 334 -16.98 -1.16 -16.54
C ALA A 334 -17.03 -1.93 -15.21
N HIS A 335 -16.85 -3.26 -15.26
CA HIS A 335 -16.78 -4.13 -14.09
C HIS A 335 -15.89 -5.35 -14.36
N PRO A 336 -15.10 -5.85 -13.39
CA PRO A 336 -14.26 -7.04 -13.54
C PRO A 336 -15.03 -8.30 -13.98
N LEU A 337 -16.26 -8.50 -13.50
CA LEU A 337 -17.12 -9.60 -13.92
C LEU A 337 -17.42 -9.57 -15.42
N LEU A 338 -17.66 -8.38 -15.99
CA LEU A 338 -17.91 -8.24 -17.44
C LEU A 338 -16.67 -8.61 -18.24
N ARG A 339 -15.49 -8.14 -17.81
CA ARG A 339 -14.20 -8.51 -18.41
C ARG A 339 -13.99 -10.02 -18.36
N ASP A 340 -14.17 -10.64 -17.20
CA ASP A 340 -13.98 -12.08 -17.05
C ASP A 340 -15.00 -12.89 -17.87
N ALA A 341 -16.24 -12.40 -17.99
CA ALA A 341 -17.26 -13.02 -18.84
C ALA A 341 -16.89 -12.97 -20.33
N VAL A 342 -16.23 -11.91 -20.81
CA VAL A 342 -15.68 -11.82 -22.18
C VAL A 342 -14.63 -12.89 -22.44
N LEU A 343 -13.87 -13.28 -21.41
CA LEU A 343 -12.86 -14.33 -21.46
C LEU A 343 -13.43 -15.74 -21.20
N THR A 344 -14.72 -15.84 -20.86
CA THR A 344 -15.37 -17.13 -20.62
C THR A 344 -15.35 -17.99 -21.89
N GLY A 345 -15.01 -19.26 -21.73
CA GLY A 345 -14.85 -20.21 -22.84
C GLY A 345 -13.52 -20.14 -23.58
N VAL A 346 -12.64 -19.18 -23.28
CA VAL A 346 -11.27 -19.17 -23.80
C VAL A 346 -10.43 -20.15 -22.97
N PRO A 347 -9.84 -21.19 -23.57
CA PRO A 347 -8.99 -22.13 -22.84
C PRO A 347 -7.87 -21.41 -22.09
N ALA A 348 -7.52 -21.89 -20.89
CA ALA A 348 -6.49 -21.27 -20.05
C ALA A 348 -5.12 -21.14 -20.76
N THR A 349 -4.77 -22.11 -21.63
CA THR A 349 -3.57 -22.07 -22.46
C THR A 349 -3.60 -20.92 -23.47
N ARG A 350 -4.74 -20.69 -24.13
CA ARG A 350 -4.91 -19.57 -25.08
C ARG A 350 -4.89 -18.23 -24.37
N ARG A 351 -5.45 -18.16 -23.16
CA ARG A 351 -5.42 -16.98 -22.30
C ARG A 351 -3.99 -16.60 -21.92
N ARG A 352 -3.20 -17.60 -21.43
CA ARG A 352 -1.78 -17.39 -21.11
C ARG A 352 -0.95 -16.98 -22.32
N ALA A 353 -1.24 -17.55 -23.49
CA ALA A 353 -0.60 -17.17 -24.75
C ALA A 353 -0.95 -15.74 -25.18
N ALA A 354 -2.19 -15.30 -24.95
CA ALA A 354 -2.59 -13.92 -25.21
C ALA A 354 -1.85 -12.91 -24.31
N HIS A 355 -1.66 -13.25 -23.02
CA HIS A 355 -0.84 -12.43 -22.12
C HIS A 355 0.64 -12.38 -22.54
N ALA A 356 1.21 -13.48 -23.02
CA ALA A 356 2.57 -13.52 -23.55
C ALA A 356 2.71 -12.62 -24.80
N ALA A 357 1.77 -12.72 -25.74
CA ALA A 357 1.74 -11.88 -26.94
C ALA A 357 1.55 -10.39 -26.59
N ALA A 358 0.68 -10.10 -25.61
CA ALA A 358 0.47 -8.74 -25.10
C ALA A 358 1.77 -8.17 -24.50
N ALA A 359 2.46 -8.95 -23.67
CA ALA A 359 3.74 -8.54 -23.08
C ALA A 359 4.81 -8.28 -24.15
N GLU A 360 4.91 -9.14 -25.17
CA GLU A 360 5.85 -8.98 -26.28
C GLU A 360 5.56 -7.71 -27.09
N THR A 361 4.29 -7.49 -27.43
CA THR A 361 3.88 -6.30 -28.18
C THR A 361 4.11 -5.02 -27.37
N MET A 362 3.76 -5.02 -26.09
CA MET A 362 4.06 -3.90 -25.18
C MET A 362 5.54 -3.62 -25.06
N HIS A 363 6.37 -4.66 -24.95
CA HIS A 363 7.82 -4.50 -24.87
C HIS A 363 8.38 -3.87 -26.17
N ARG A 364 7.94 -4.30 -27.34
CA ARG A 364 8.33 -3.72 -28.64
C ARG A 364 7.92 -2.25 -28.79
N HIS A 365 6.78 -1.86 -28.22
CA HIS A 365 6.29 -0.49 -28.21
C HIS A 365 6.92 0.37 -27.10
N GLY A 366 7.83 -0.16 -26.29
CA GLY A 366 8.51 0.59 -25.22
C GLY A 366 7.62 0.94 -24.03
N VAL A 367 6.55 0.18 -23.81
CA VAL A 367 5.69 0.35 -22.63
C VAL A 367 6.50 0.04 -21.35
N SER A 368 6.13 0.66 -20.23
CA SER A 368 6.88 0.54 -18.98
C SER A 368 7.12 -0.92 -18.57
N PRO A 369 8.31 -1.26 -18.05
CA PRO A 369 8.63 -2.62 -17.62
C PRO A 369 7.65 -3.18 -16.59
N ASP A 370 7.11 -2.36 -15.70
CA ASP A 370 6.10 -2.76 -14.70
C ASP A 370 4.82 -3.28 -15.36
N THR A 371 4.33 -2.59 -16.39
CA THR A 371 3.14 -3.00 -17.14
C THR A 371 3.39 -4.30 -17.93
N VAL A 372 4.55 -4.41 -18.58
CA VAL A 372 4.98 -5.62 -19.28
C VAL A 372 5.07 -6.81 -18.31
N ALA A 373 5.68 -6.60 -17.14
CA ALA A 373 5.86 -7.64 -16.14
C ALA A 373 4.52 -8.17 -15.59
N ARG A 374 3.51 -7.30 -15.43
CA ARG A 374 2.16 -7.72 -15.01
C ARG A 374 1.51 -8.68 -16.01
N GLN A 375 1.68 -8.45 -17.30
CA GLN A 375 1.24 -9.39 -18.33
C GLN A 375 2.02 -10.72 -18.25
N LEU A 376 3.34 -10.66 -18.02
CA LEU A 376 4.18 -11.85 -17.87
C LEU A 376 3.81 -12.68 -16.62
N LEU A 377 3.30 -12.07 -15.54
CA LEU A 377 2.78 -12.81 -14.37
C LEU A 377 1.65 -13.76 -14.75
N LEU A 378 0.83 -13.38 -15.73
CA LEU A 378 -0.35 -14.13 -16.18
C LEU A 378 -0.05 -15.10 -17.34
N SER A 379 1.20 -15.11 -17.86
CA SER A 379 1.65 -15.97 -18.96
C SER A 379 2.41 -17.21 -18.48
N ASP A 380 2.53 -18.17 -19.37
CA ASP A 380 3.55 -19.24 -19.24
C ASP A 380 4.95 -18.67 -19.51
N PRO A 381 6.04 -19.36 -19.12
CA PRO A 381 7.40 -18.98 -19.48
C PRO A 381 7.55 -18.79 -20.98
N VAL A 382 8.12 -17.64 -21.38
CA VAL A 382 8.26 -17.25 -22.79
C VAL A 382 9.58 -17.76 -23.36
N GLY A 383 10.63 -17.77 -22.55
CA GLY A 383 11.94 -18.31 -22.91
C GLY A 383 12.85 -17.33 -23.65
N GLU A 384 12.40 -16.09 -23.86
CA GLU A 384 13.17 -15.06 -24.55
C GLU A 384 14.00 -14.22 -23.57
N PRO A 385 15.21 -13.77 -23.94
CA PRO A 385 16.09 -13.00 -23.05
C PRO A 385 15.47 -11.71 -22.53
N TRP A 386 14.66 -11.03 -23.34
CA TRP A 386 14.02 -9.77 -22.95
C TRP A 386 13.04 -9.95 -21.77
N THR A 387 12.42 -11.13 -21.60
CA THR A 387 11.42 -11.38 -20.56
C THR A 387 12.04 -11.34 -19.18
N SER A 388 13.19 -11.98 -19.00
CA SER A 388 13.92 -11.93 -17.74
C SER A 388 14.44 -10.53 -17.42
N ALA A 389 14.89 -9.77 -18.44
CA ALA A 389 15.35 -8.39 -18.26
C ALA A 389 14.20 -7.46 -17.85
N ALA A 390 13.07 -7.52 -18.54
CA ALA A 390 11.88 -6.72 -18.23
C ALA A 390 11.33 -7.00 -16.81
N LEU A 391 11.25 -8.27 -16.41
CA LEU A 391 10.82 -8.67 -15.07
C LEU A 391 11.77 -8.17 -13.97
N GLN A 392 13.09 -8.21 -14.19
CA GLN A 392 14.07 -7.71 -13.22
C GLN A 392 14.06 -6.19 -13.13
N GLU A 393 13.90 -5.50 -14.25
CA GLU A 393 13.75 -4.05 -14.26
C GLU A 393 12.48 -3.62 -13.53
N ALA A 394 11.35 -4.31 -13.76
CA ALA A 394 10.11 -4.11 -13.03
C ALA A 394 10.28 -4.37 -11.52
N ALA A 395 10.99 -5.42 -11.14
CA ALA A 395 11.30 -5.71 -9.73
C ALA A 395 12.11 -4.57 -9.10
N SER A 396 13.11 -4.05 -9.82
CA SER A 396 13.92 -2.93 -9.35
C SER A 396 13.12 -1.63 -9.21
N LEU A 397 12.17 -1.37 -10.13
CA LEU A 397 11.23 -0.24 -10.05
C LEU A 397 10.31 -0.41 -8.83
N ALA A 398 9.72 -1.59 -8.66
CA ALA A 398 8.83 -1.89 -7.56
C ALA A 398 9.52 -1.70 -6.19
N LEU A 399 10.81 -2.09 -6.07
CA LEU A 399 11.59 -1.89 -4.85
C LEU A 399 11.83 -0.39 -4.56
N ARG A 400 12.13 0.42 -5.57
CA ARG A 400 12.29 1.87 -5.41
C ARG A 400 10.99 2.54 -4.94
N ASP A 401 9.85 2.02 -5.38
CA ASP A 401 8.51 2.49 -5.00
C ASP A 401 8.02 1.90 -3.65
N GLY A 402 8.81 1.04 -2.99
CA GLY A 402 8.43 0.36 -1.75
C GLY A 402 7.42 -0.79 -1.92
N ARG A 403 7.14 -1.24 -3.15
CA ARG A 403 6.21 -2.34 -3.48
C ARG A 403 6.93 -3.69 -3.43
N THR A 404 7.28 -4.13 -2.23
CA THR A 404 8.10 -5.33 -2.01
C THR A 404 7.43 -6.62 -2.47
N ASP A 405 6.10 -6.73 -2.35
CA ASP A 405 5.33 -7.91 -2.77
C ASP A 405 5.31 -8.06 -4.30
N ASP A 406 5.15 -6.95 -5.03
CA ASP A 406 5.24 -6.93 -6.49
C ASP A 406 6.64 -7.36 -6.95
N ALA A 407 7.68 -6.78 -6.34
CA ALA A 407 9.07 -7.15 -6.65
C ALA A 407 9.33 -8.66 -6.44
N ALA A 408 8.86 -9.20 -5.32
CA ALA A 408 8.97 -10.64 -5.05
C ALA A 408 8.19 -11.48 -6.08
N ALA A 409 7.01 -11.03 -6.50
CA ALA A 409 6.22 -11.71 -7.54
C ALA A 409 6.94 -11.71 -8.88
N PHE A 410 7.53 -10.58 -9.29
CA PHE A 410 8.30 -10.46 -10.53
C PHE A 410 9.56 -11.36 -10.50
N LEU A 411 10.29 -11.38 -9.39
CA LEU A 411 11.46 -12.26 -9.24
C LEU A 411 11.08 -13.76 -9.23
N ARG A 412 9.96 -14.14 -8.57
CA ARG A 412 9.44 -15.52 -8.64
C ARG A 412 9.07 -15.91 -10.06
N ARG A 413 8.50 -14.97 -10.82
CA ARG A 413 8.15 -15.20 -12.22
C ARG A 413 9.41 -15.34 -13.09
N THR A 414 10.45 -14.50 -12.86
CA THR A 414 11.74 -14.58 -13.55
C THR A 414 12.39 -15.96 -13.37
N LEU A 415 12.33 -16.53 -12.15
CA LEU A 415 12.86 -17.86 -11.86
C LEU A 415 12.19 -19.01 -12.62
N ARG A 416 11.04 -18.77 -13.24
CA ARG A 416 10.37 -19.75 -14.12
C ARG A 416 10.88 -19.69 -15.55
N GLU A 417 11.59 -18.63 -15.97
CA GLU A 417 12.22 -18.53 -17.27
C GLU A 417 13.47 -19.44 -17.35
N PRO A 418 13.91 -19.85 -18.54
CA PRO A 418 15.18 -20.54 -18.71
C PRO A 418 16.34 -19.61 -18.38
N LEU A 419 17.07 -19.95 -17.32
CA LEU A 419 18.18 -19.16 -16.78
C LEU A 419 19.44 -20.01 -16.68
N THR A 420 20.60 -19.37 -16.80
CA THR A 420 21.87 -20.01 -16.42
C THR A 420 21.93 -20.15 -14.90
N ASP A 421 22.69 -21.13 -14.40
CA ASP A 421 22.83 -21.38 -12.96
C ASP A 421 23.34 -20.12 -12.21
N ALA A 422 24.32 -19.44 -12.80
CA ALA A 422 24.85 -18.20 -12.22
C ALA A 422 23.78 -17.08 -12.12
N HIS A 423 22.90 -16.95 -13.11
CA HIS A 423 21.80 -15.98 -13.07
C HIS A 423 20.73 -16.42 -12.06
N ARG A 424 20.38 -17.69 -12.03
CA ARG A 424 19.46 -18.27 -11.04
C ARG A 424 19.98 -18.09 -9.62
N GLN A 425 21.28 -18.27 -9.37
CA GLN A 425 21.91 -18.05 -8.07
C GLN A 425 21.68 -16.61 -7.58
N ARG A 426 21.95 -15.60 -8.42
CA ARG A 426 21.73 -14.19 -8.06
C ARG A 426 20.28 -13.89 -7.74
N LEU A 427 19.36 -14.34 -8.58
CA LEU A 427 17.91 -14.09 -8.37
C LEU A 427 17.37 -14.78 -7.11
N LEU A 428 17.82 -16.00 -6.82
CA LEU A 428 17.46 -16.70 -5.59
C LEU A 428 17.99 -15.97 -4.35
N THR A 429 19.19 -15.39 -4.44
CA THR A 429 19.77 -14.58 -3.36
C THR A 429 18.95 -13.31 -3.12
N GLU A 430 18.57 -12.60 -4.17
CA GLU A 430 17.74 -11.41 -4.11
C GLU A 430 16.34 -11.73 -3.56
N LEU A 431 15.65 -12.72 -4.16
CA LEU A 431 14.32 -13.13 -3.72
C LEU A 431 14.32 -13.66 -2.28
N GLY A 432 15.29 -14.50 -1.93
CA GLY A 432 15.41 -15.03 -0.57
C GLY A 432 15.64 -13.93 0.46
N SER A 433 16.42 -12.92 0.11
CA SER A 433 16.66 -11.74 0.94
C SER A 433 15.39 -10.91 1.13
N LEU A 434 14.62 -10.67 0.05
CA LEU A 434 13.36 -9.93 0.11
C LEU A 434 12.28 -10.67 0.93
N GLU A 435 12.11 -11.96 0.68
CA GLU A 435 11.12 -12.78 1.41
C GLU A 435 11.43 -12.85 2.90
N TYR A 436 12.71 -12.88 3.27
CA TYR A 436 13.13 -12.84 4.68
C TYR A 436 12.81 -11.48 5.32
N LYS A 437 13.11 -10.37 4.63
CA LYS A 437 12.88 -9.01 5.13
C LYS A 437 11.39 -8.67 5.25
N ALA A 438 10.59 -8.99 4.22
CA ALA A 438 9.17 -8.60 4.15
C ALA A 438 8.32 -9.22 5.25
N HIS A 439 8.60 -10.46 5.64
CA HIS A 439 7.75 -11.20 6.56
C HIS A 439 8.44 -11.58 7.87
N ALA A 440 9.71 -11.22 8.06
CA ALA A 440 10.57 -11.71 9.14
C ALA A 440 10.44 -13.25 9.33
N THR A 441 10.16 -13.97 8.23
CA THR A 441 9.84 -15.40 8.22
C THR A 441 11.04 -16.23 7.79
N SER A 442 11.03 -17.52 8.14
CA SER A 442 12.04 -18.47 7.64
C SER A 442 11.89 -18.81 6.14
N ALA A 443 10.91 -18.23 5.43
CA ALA A 443 10.61 -18.56 4.03
C ALA A 443 11.77 -18.28 3.06
N GLY A 444 12.56 -17.23 3.30
CA GLY A 444 13.72 -16.92 2.46
C GLY A 444 14.90 -17.89 2.61
N ILE A 445 15.05 -18.57 3.76
CA ILE A 445 16.19 -19.47 4.04
C ILE A 445 16.33 -20.62 3.02
N PRO A 446 15.27 -21.34 2.63
CA PRO A 446 15.38 -22.39 1.61
C PRO A 446 15.93 -21.89 0.26
N ARG A 447 15.50 -20.67 -0.16
CA ARG A 447 15.97 -20.07 -1.42
C ARG A 447 17.42 -19.66 -1.36
N LEU A 448 17.85 -19.05 -0.23
CA LEU A 448 19.26 -18.73 -0.01
C LEU A 448 20.13 -19.99 0.05
N SER A 449 19.62 -21.07 0.66
CA SER A 449 20.29 -22.37 0.67
C SER A 449 20.34 -23.02 -0.72
N GLU A 450 19.33 -22.86 -1.56
CA GLU A 450 19.33 -23.30 -2.94
C GLU A 450 20.36 -22.48 -3.77
N ALA A 451 20.38 -21.16 -3.60
CA ALA A 451 21.35 -20.29 -4.26
C ALA A 451 22.80 -20.73 -4.00
N LEU A 452 23.10 -21.10 -2.76
CA LEU A 452 24.46 -21.52 -2.37
C LEU A 452 24.92 -22.83 -3.02
N ARG A 453 23.97 -23.71 -3.41
CA ARG A 453 24.29 -25.00 -4.08
C ARG A 453 24.53 -24.88 -5.57
N LEU A 454 24.14 -23.74 -6.18
CA LEU A 454 24.29 -23.54 -7.62
C LEU A 454 25.70 -23.06 -7.96
N PRO A 455 26.29 -23.54 -9.07
CA PRO A 455 27.55 -23.01 -9.55
C PRO A 455 27.40 -21.57 -10.03
N GLY A 456 28.30 -20.69 -9.61
CA GLY A 456 28.29 -19.29 -9.98
C GLY A 456 29.63 -18.59 -9.81
N ALA A 457 29.61 -17.27 -9.99
CA ALA A 457 30.80 -16.47 -9.73
C ALA A 457 31.13 -16.46 -8.22
N PRO A 458 32.40 -16.58 -7.82
CA PRO A 458 32.78 -16.61 -6.40
C PRO A 458 32.24 -15.43 -5.58
N GLN A 459 32.13 -14.24 -6.17
CA GLN A 459 31.51 -13.08 -5.51
C GLN A 459 30.02 -13.30 -5.22
N ASP A 460 29.29 -13.95 -6.16
CA ASP A 460 27.85 -14.22 -5.97
C ASP A 460 27.64 -15.33 -4.93
N THR A 461 28.55 -16.31 -4.86
CA THR A 461 28.55 -17.35 -3.81
C THR A 461 28.79 -16.73 -2.42
N VAL A 462 29.77 -15.82 -2.30
CA VAL A 462 30.01 -15.08 -1.04
C VAL A 462 28.79 -14.25 -0.64
N ARG A 463 28.14 -13.55 -1.58
CA ARG A 463 26.89 -12.80 -1.29
C ARG A 463 25.78 -13.71 -0.80
N ALA A 464 25.60 -14.86 -1.44
CA ALA A 464 24.59 -15.84 -1.02
C ALA A 464 24.89 -16.39 0.39
N ALA A 465 26.17 -16.68 0.68
CA ALA A 465 26.64 -17.16 1.98
C ALA A 465 26.39 -16.12 3.08
N VAL A 466 26.76 -14.84 2.85
CA VAL A 466 26.55 -13.75 3.79
C VAL A 466 25.05 -13.52 4.04
N ALA A 467 24.23 -13.56 2.99
CA ALA A 467 22.79 -13.43 3.11
C ALA A 467 22.18 -14.59 3.91
N LEU A 468 22.57 -15.84 3.62
CA LEU A 468 22.09 -17.02 4.36
C LEU A 468 22.55 -16.99 5.81
N GLY A 469 23.83 -16.67 6.07
CA GLY A 469 24.38 -16.52 7.41
C GLY A 469 23.62 -15.46 8.21
N THR A 470 23.34 -14.30 7.61
CA THR A 470 22.54 -13.24 8.23
C THR A 470 21.12 -13.71 8.59
N ALA A 471 20.46 -14.44 7.68
CA ALA A 471 19.13 -14.99 7.93
C ALA A 471 19.12 -16.04 9.05
N LEU A 472 20.14 -16.91 9.10
CA LEU A 472 20.29 -17.93 10.15
C LEU A 472 20.57 -17.31 11.51
N ALA A 473 21.52 -16.36 11.59
CA ALA A 473 21.85 -15.66 12.82
C ALA A 473 20.66 -14.89 13.40
N GLY A 474 19.89 -14.21 12.54
CA GLY A 474 18.65 -13.53 12.93
C GLY A 474 17.56 -14.49 13.48
N ARG A 475 17.71 -15.80 13.29
CA ARG A 475 16.87 -16.86 13.88
C ARG A 475 17.53 -17.55 15.08
N GLY A 476 18.59 -16.99 15.63
CA GLY A 476 19.33 -17.58 16.75
C GLY A 476 20.15 -18.84 16.39
N ARG A 477 20.32 -19.12 15.08
CA ARG A 477 21.13 -20.26 14.58
C ARG A 477 22.54 -19.82 14.24
N THR A 478 23.21 -19.16 15.18
CA THR A 478 24.52 -18.53 14.99
C THR A 478 25.60 -19.52 14.62
N VAL A 479 25.62 -20.68 15.24
CA VAL A 479 26.57 -21.77 14.89
C VAL A 479 26.43 -22.14 13.41
N ALA A 480 25.22 -22.45 12.96
CA ALA A 480 24.97 -22.78 11.57
C ALA A 480 25.29 -21.63 10.59
N ALA A 481 25.12 -20.38 11.02
CA ALA A 481 25.49 -19.21 10.23
C ALA A 481 26.99 -19.15 9.99
N VAL A 482 27.78 -19.33 11.04
CA VAL A 482 29.24 -19.32 10.96
C VAL A 482 29.77 -20.54 10.19
N ASP A 483 29.16 -21.73 10.37
CA ASP A 483 29.55 -22.94 9.64
C ASP A 483 29.34 -22.79 8.14
N VAL A 484 28.23 -22.15 7.69
CA VAL A 484 28.01 -21.87 6.27
C VAL A 484 29.12 -20.97 5.70
N LEU A 485 29.54 -19.94 6.43
CA LEU A 485 30.58 -19.02 5.98
C LEU A 485 31.95 -19.72 5.92
N ARG A 486 32.28 -20.54 6.92
CA ARG A 486 33.51 -21.34 6.96
C ARG A 486 33.57 -22.35 5.80
N THR A 487 32.47 -23.04 5.50
CA THR A 487 32.41 -23.98 4.39
C THR A 487 32.75 -23.30 3.07
N VAL A 488 32.21 -22.12 2.82
CA VAL A 488 32.50 -21.35 1.58
C VAL A 488 33.93 -20.79 1.60
N GLU A 489 34.47 -20.41 2.78
CA GLU A 489 35.85 -19.95 2.95
C GLU A 489 36.84 -21.04 2.54
N ASP A 490 36.62 -22.29 2.97
CA ASP A 490 37.49 -23.44 2.63
C ASP A 490 37.56 -23.71 1.13
N GLU A 491 36.51 -23.32 0.37
CA GLU A 491 36.47 -23.47 -1.09
C GLU A 491 37.20 -22.35 -1.86
N LEU A 492 37.57 -21.24 -1.19
CA LEU A 492 38.07 -20.02 -1.84
C LEU A 492 39.56 -19.76 -1.63
N THR A 493 40.40 -20.81 -1.54
CA THR A 493 41.81 -20.74 -1.14
C THR A 493 42.66 -19.71 -1.87
N ASP A 494 42.33 -19.38 -3.15
CA ASP A 494 43.11 -18.46 -3.98
C ASP A 494 42.56 -17.02 -4.04
N ARG A 495 41.61 -16.66 -3.15
CA ARG A 495 40.88 -15.38 -3.20
C ARG A 495 40.84 -14.65 -1.86
N PRO A 496 41.95 -14.08 -1.39
CA PRO A 496 42.09 -13.53 -0.03
C PRO A 496 41.07 -12.40 0.25
N GLN A 497 40.64 -11.62 -0.73
CA GLN A 497 39.63 -10.57 -0.55
C GLN A 497 38.26 -11.15 -0.19
N LEU A 498 37.83 -12.21 -0.85
CA LEU A 498 36.56 -12.89 -0.59
C LEU A 498 36.57 -13.60 0.76
N ILE A 499 37.72 -14.22 1.11
CA ILE A 499 37.94 -14.84 2.42
C ILE A 499 37.78 -13.79 3.52
N ARG A 500 38.41 -12.62 3.41
CA ARG A 500 38.26 -11.51 4.38
C ARG A 500 36.80 -11.07 4.54
N THR A 501 36.02 -11.06 3.46
CA THR A 501 34.59 -10.74 3.54
C THR A 501 33.83 -11.74 4.41
N LEU A 502 34.05 -13.05 4.20
CA LEU A 502 33.43 -14.12 4.98
C LEU A 502 33.88 -14.11 6.44
N GLN A 503 35.16 -13.92 6.71
CA GLN A 503 35.73 -13.79 8.08
C GLN A 503 35.11 -12.58 8.82
N THR A 504 35.04 -11.41 8.16
CA THR A 504 34.44 -10.21 8.72
C THR A 504 32.95 -10.40 9.02
N ALA A 505 32.23 -11.05 8.10
CA ALA A 505 30.82 -11.40 8.33
C ALA A 505 30.69 -12.39 9.50
N SER A 506 31.55 -13.40 9.61
CA SER A 506 31.56 -14.38 10.71
C SER A 506 31.73 -13.70 12.06
N VAL A 507 32.65 -12.74 12.17
CA VAL A 507 32.85 -11.96 13.40
C VAL A 507 31.56 -11.23 13.80
N LEU A 508 30.93 -10.53 12.89
CA LEU A 508 29.69 -9.79 13.18
C LEU A 508 28.51 -10.69 13.53
N LEU A 509 28.32 -11.78 12.80
CA LEU A 509 27.23 -12.71 13.08
C LEU A 509 27.44 -13.47 14.40
N SER A 510 28.68 -13.67 14.83
CA SER A 510 29.02 -14.28 16.12
C SER A 510 28.53 -13.49 17.33
N GLU A 511 28.28 -12.18 17.20
CA GLU A 511 27.75 -11.32 18.25
C GLU A 511 26.39 -11.80 18.83
N GLN A 512 25.68 -12.62 18.08
CA GLN A 512 24.36 -13.13 18.48
C GLN A 512 24.46 -14.31 19.46
N ASP A 513 25.65 -14.91 19.66
CA ASP A 513 25.87 -16.04 20.57
C ASP A 513 27.18 -15.85 21.38
N PRO A 514 27.12 -15.82 22.72
CA PRO A 514 28.31 -15.56 23.54
C PRO A 514 29.44 -16.59 23.36
N SER A 515 29.10 -17.87 23.18
CA SER A 515 30.09 -18.96 23.04
C SER A 515 30.83 -18.87 21.69
N VAL A 516 30.11 -18.66 20.61
CA VAL A 516 30.66 -18.48 19.26
C VAL A 516 31.50 -17.20 19.22
N ARG A 517 31.01 -16.10 19.84
CA ARG A 517 31.70 -14.83 19.91
C ARG A 517 33.08 -14.95 20.54
N THR A 518 33.19 -15.60 21.69
CA THR A 518 34.48 -15.78 22.40
C THR A 518 35.51 -16.50 21.54
N GLU A 519 35.11 -17.54 20.80
CA GLU A 519 35.99 -18.27 19.89
C GLU A 519 36.47 -17.39 18.73
N VAL A 520 35.49 -16.74 18.04
CA VAL A 520 35.76 -15.96 16.83
C VAL A 520 36.59 -14.71 17.14
N TYR A 521 36.33 -14.00 18.27
CA TYR A 521 37.08 -12.81 18.64
C TYR A 521 38.51 -13.18 19.13
N ARG A 522 38.69 -14.32 19.78
CA ARG A 522 40.04 -14.82 20.12
C ARG A 522 40.86 -15.02 18.86
N TRP A 523 40.30 -15.69 17.86
CA TRP A 523 40.93 -15.85 16.56
C TRP A 523 41.23 -14.49 15.91
N LEU A 524 40.28 -13.55 15.91
CA LEU A 524 40.46 -12.22 15.32
C LEU A 524 41.61 -11.43 15.97
N CYS A 525 41.68 -11.41 17.28
CA CYS A 525 42.74 -10.72 18.01
C CYS A 525 44.13 -11.40 17.78
N ASP A 526 44.18 -12.73 17.82
CA ASP A 526 45.41 -13.48 17.50
C ASP A 526 45.89 -13.22 16.05
N ALA A 527 44.96 -13.16 15.09
CA ALA A 527 45.25 -12.84 13.70
C ALA A 527 45.74 -11.38 13.53
N ALA A 528 45.12 -10.44 14.26
CA ALA A 528 45.51 -9.03 14.23
C ALA A 528 46.96 -8.82 14.70
N GLU A 529 47.43 -9.60 15.70
CA GLU A 529 48.77 -9.53 16.22
C GLU A 529 49.80 -10.25 15.36
N ARG A 530 49.50 -11.44 14.85
CA ARG A 530 50.44 -12.33 14.19
C ARG A 530 50.49 -12.22 12.69
N ALA A 531 49.37 -11.89 12.05
CA ALA A 531 49.20 -11.84 10.59
C ALA A 531 48.17 -10.77 10.18
N PRO A 532 48.45 -9.47 10.45
CA PRO A 532 47.49 -8.36 10.28
C PRO A 532 46.96 -8.25 8.83
N GLU A 533 47.71 -8.71 7.84
CA GLU A 533 47.31 -8.75 6.43
C GLU A 533 46.16 -9.68 6.16
N LEU A 534 45.90 -10.68 7.01
CA LEU A 534 44.81 -11.64 6.81
C LEU A 534 43.44 -10.99 7.07
N ILE A 535 43.32 -10.11 8.04
CA ILE A 535 42.02 -9.56 8.47
C ILE A 535 41.63 -8.27 7.74
N GLY A 536 42.59 -7.58 7.13
CA GLY A 536 42.35 -6.32 6.39
C GLY A 536 41.76 -5.17 7.25
N THR A 537 41.38 -4.07 6.58
CA THR A 537 40.91 -2.83 7.28
C THR A 537 39.63 -3.06 8.09
N ALA A 538 38.68 -3.82 7.56
CA ALA A 538 37.41 -4.09 8.25
C ALA A 538 37.60 -4.99 9.49
N GLY A 539 38.46 -5.98 9.41
CA GLY A 539 38.82 -6.82 10.56
C GLY A 539 39.49 -5.99 11.67
N HIS A 540 40.44 -5.10 11.31
CA HIS A 540 41.07 -4.18 12.29
C HIS A 540 40.05 -3.22 12.93
N ALA A 541 39.04 -2.75 12.17
CA ALA A 541 37.97 -1.94 12.74
C ALA A 541 37.13 -2.72 13.78
N LEU A 542 36.87 -4.02 13.54
CA LEU A 542 36.18 -4.89 14.50
C LEU A 542 37.05 -5.13 15.77
N VAL A 543 38.37 -5.21 15.64
CA VAL A 543 39.30 -5.24 16.82
C VAL A 543 39.13 -3.94 17.62
N VAL A 544 39.18 -2.78 16.98
CA VAL A 544 38.97 -1.47 17.67
C VAL A 544 37.59 -1.46 18.38
N ARG A 545 36.56 -1.94 17.74
CA ARG A 545 35.21 -2.04 18.37
C ARG A 545 35.23 -2.99 19.58
N HIS A 546 35.90 -4.12 19.47
CA HIS A 546 36.03 -5.06 20.57
C HIS A 546 36.76 -4.41 21.79
N GLU A 547 37.90 -3.79 21.58
CA GLU A 547 38.67 -3.12 22.62
C GLU A 547 37.86 -1.96 23.26
N ALA A 548 37.13 -1.21 22.49
CA ALA A 548 36.21 -0.17 22.97
C ALA A 548 35.13 -0.74 23.90
N THR A 549 34.46 -1.83 23.48
CA THR A 549 33.41 -2.47 24.27
C THR A 549 33.95 -3.23 25.49
N ALA A 550 35.17 -3.74 25.41
CA ALA A 550 35.87 -4.36 26.53
C ALA A 550 36.43 -3.32 27.52
N GLY A 551 36.37 -2.02 27.24
CA GLY A 551 36.86 -0.96 28.13
C GLY A 551 38.38 -0.85 28.17
N LEU A 552 39.10 -1.18 27.10
CA LEU A 552 40.54 -1.22 27.01
C LEU A 552 41.16 0.05 26.42
N ILE A 553 40.41 0.80 25.61
CA ILE A 553 40.87 2.01 24.89
C ILE A 553 39.93 3.19 25.09
N SER A 554 40.46 4.39 24.86
CA SER A 554 39.67 5.62 24.91
C SER A 554 38.93 5.89 23.58
N ALA A 555 37.90 6.75 23.65
CA ALA A 555 37.18 7.22 22.46
C ALA A 555 38.12 7.91 21.45
N ALA A 556 39.00 8.76 21.91
CA ALA A 556 39.98 9.46 21.07
C ALA A 556 40.92 8.49 20.33
N GLU A 557 41.42 7.47 21.04
CA GLU A 557 42.26 6.43 20.45
C GLU A 557 41.49 5.60 19.44
N ALA A 558 40.27 5.13 19.77
CA ALA A 558 39.41 4.36 18.88
C ALA A 558 39.13 5.12 17.57
N MET A 559 38.72 6.39 17.69
CA MET A 559 38.45 7.24 16.52
C MET A 559 39.68 7.55 15.69
N GLY A 560 40.84 7.79 16.34
CA GLY A 560 42.11 7.98 15.66
C GLY A 560 42.51 6.78 14.79
N ARG A 561 42.38 5.56 15.34
CA ARG A 561 42.65 4.30 14.62
C ARG A 561 41.66 4.10 13.49
N LEU A 562 40.33 4.30 13.70
CA LEU A 562 39.31 4.14 12.67
C LEU A 562 39.49 5.12 11.50
N ARG A 563 39.81 6.38 11.77
CA ARG A 563 40.13 7.37 10.72
C ARG A 563 41.34 6.97 9.89
N ALA A 564 42.38 6.40 10.51
CA ALA A 564 43.52 5.87 9.79
C ALA A 564 43.14 4.67 8.88
N LEU A 565 42.21 3.82 9.31
CA LEU A 565 41.71 2.71 8.51
C LEU A 565 40.83 3.21 7.35
N LEU A 566 39.93 4.17 7.59
CA LEU A 566 39.08 4.78 6.57
C LEU A 566 39.86 5.57 5.50
N ALA A 567 41.07 6.05 5.83
CA ALA A 567 41.94 6.74 4.87
C ALA A 567 42.68 5.78 3.91
N GLN A 568 42.68 4.47 4.17
CA GLN A 568 43.29 3.48 3.32
C GLN A 568 42.42 3.17 2.08
N PRO A 569 43.00 2.66 0.96
CA PRO A 569 42.21 2.25 -0.19
C PRO A 569 41.13 1.23 0.20
N ALA A 570 39.90 1.52 -0.17
CA ALA A 570 38.76 0.68 0.16
C ALA A 570 38.77 -0.65 -0.63
N ASP A 571 38.51 -1.76 0.04
CA ASP A 571 38.10 -3.01 -0.60
C ASP A 571 36.56 -2.99 -0.70
N PRO A 572 35.95 -2.89 -1.90
CA PRO A 572 34.51 -2.74 -2.06
C PRO A 572 33.69 -3.85 -1.39
N GLN A 573 34.28 -5.02 -1.17
CA GLN A 573 33.60 -6.16 -0.54
C GLN A 573 33.49 -6.01 0.99
N THR A 574 34.53 -5.45 1.61
CA THR A 574 34.63 -5.28 3.07
C THR A 574 34.35 -3.85 3.54
N GLU A 575 34.31 -2.88 2.64
CA GLU A 575 34.03 -1.46 2.94
C GLU A 575 32.73 -1.24 3.73
N PRO A 576 31.59 -1.91 3.41
CA PRO A 576 30.37 -1.75 4.21
C PRO A 576 30.56 -2.12 5.69
N PHE A 577 31.40 -3.12 5.98
CA PHE A 577 31.69 -3.54 7.34
C PHE A 577 32.56 -2.51 8.07
N LEU A 578 33.57 -1.94 7.39
CA LEU A 578 34.44 -0.88 7.92
C LEU A 578 33.59 0.36 8.27
N ILE A 579 32.79 0.85 7.32
CA ILE A 579 31.95 2.05 7.50
C ILE A 579 30.95 1.84 8.63
N GLY A 580 30.22 0.70 8.64
CA GLY A 580 29.22 0.43 9.67
C GLY A 580 29.83 0.29 11.07
N THR A 581 31.00 -0.32 11.19
CA THR A 581 31.73 -0.42 12.47
C THR A 581 32.21 0.95 12.94
N ALA A 582 32.78 1.75 12.04
CA ALA A 582 33.22 3.10 12.33
C ALA A 582 32.06 4.02 12.75
N ALA A 583 30.90 3.91 12.07
CA ALA A 583 29.72 4.67 12.43
C ALA A 583 29.22 4.37 13.84
N ALA A 584 29.20 3.09 14.24
CA ALA A 584 28.82 2.70 15.60
C ALA A 584 29.78 3.26 16.66
N VAL A 585 31.10 3.16 16.45
CA VAL A 585 32.10 3.68 17.39
C VAL A 585 32.07 5.21 17.45
N ALA A 586 31.87 5.90 16.32
CA ALA A 586 31.74 7.35 16.27
C ALA A 586 30.50 7.84 17.07
N GLN A 587 29.38 7.12 16.98
CA GLN A 587 28.20 7.41 17.80
C GLN A 587 28.48 7.23 19.29
N TRP A 588 29.23 6.19 19.69
CA TRP A 588 29.65 5.98 21.10
C TRP A 588 30.65 7.02 21.58
N ALA A 589 31.46 7.56 20.66
CA ALA A 589 32.48 8.60 20.97
C ALA A 589 31.90 10.01 21.07
N ASP A 590 30.55 10.19 20.99
CA ASP A 590 29.84 11.47 20.92
C ASP A 590 30.17 12.30 19.67
N GLU A 591 30.74 11.69 18.62
CA GLU A 591 31.03 12.32 17.34
C GLU A 591 29.85 12.14 16.38
N LEU A 592 28.67 12.62 16.78
CA LEU A 592 27.40 12.37 16.06
C LEU A 592 27.38 12.85 14.59
N PRO A 593 27.97 14.01 14.23
CA PRO A 593 28.04 14.43 12.82
C PRO A 593 28.86 13.48 11.95
N GLU A 594 29.97 12.96 12.48
CA GLU A 594 30.79 11.94 11.80
C GLU A 594 30.02 10.63 11.63
N ALA A 595 29.36 10.17 12.70
CA ALA A 595 28.55 8.96 12.69
C ALA A 595 27.42 9.06 11.63
N GLU A 596 26.73 10.21 11.56
CA GLU A 596 25.66 10.45 10.59
C GLU A 596 26.17 10.39 9.14
N ARG A 597 27.30 11.07 8.87
CA ARG A 597 27.93 11.04 7.55
C ARG A 597 28.35 9.62 7.13
N LEU A 598 28.88 8.82 8.06
CA LEU A 598 29.24 7.42 7.82
C LEU A 598 27.99 6.56 7.55
N VAL A 599 26.89 6.77 8.30
CA VAL A 599 25.62 6.07 8.07
C VAL A 599 25.08 6.38 6.68
N GLU A 600 25.05 7.66 6.28
CA GLU A 600 24.56 8.06 4.97
C GLU A 600 25.41 7.44 3.85
N SER A 601 26.74 7.55 3.95
CA SER A 601 27.65 6.94 2.98
C SER A 601 27.47 5.42 2.90
N GLY A 602 27.34 4.74 4.03
CA GLY A 602 27.20 3.29 4.09
C GLY A 602 25.86 2.79 3.53
N LEU A 603 24.78 3.53 3.73
CA LEU A 603 23.47 3.18 3.19
C LEU A 603 23.37 3.39 1.67
N VAL A 604 23.98 4.45 1.14
CA VAL A 604 24.00 4.70 -0.33
C VAL A 604 24.76 3.58 -1.08
N GLY A 605 25.81 3.03 -0.50
CA GLY A 605 26.63 1.96 -1.10
C GLY A 605 25.98 0.57 -1.04
N GLN A 606 24.90 0.38 -0.28
CA GLN A 606 24.27 -0.93 -0.12
C GLN A 606 23.09 -1.15 -1.06
N ARG A 607 22.95 -2.38 -1.53
CA ARG A 607 21.76 -2.81 -2.28
C ARG A 607 20.62 -3.10 -1.31
N PRO A 608 19.50 -2.36 -1.37
CA PRO A 608 18.40 -2.52 -0.43
C PRO A 608 17.67 -3.87 -0.58
N ASP A 609 17.84 -4.53 -1.71
CA ASP A 609 17.28 -5.85 -2.05
C ASP A 609 18.05 -7.03 -1.41
N LEU A 610 19.31 -6.84 -1.03
CA LEU A 610 20.12 -7.90 -0.43
C LEU A 610 20.10 -7.89 1.10
N LEU A 611 20.07 -9.07 1.70
CA LEU A 611 20.23 -9.24 3.13
C LEU A 611 21.73 -9.16 3.47
N HIS A 612 22.08 -8.12 4.22
CA HIS A 612 23.46 -7.86 4.65
C HIS A 612 23.45 -7.37 6.10
N PRO A 613 24.35 -7.86 6.98
CA PRO A 613 24.30 -7.52 8.40
C PRO A 613 24.51 -6.02 8.66
N MET A 614 25.27 -5.33 7.82
CA MET A 614 25.52 -3.90 7.97
C MET A 614 24.33 -3.01 7.64
N HIS A 615 23.37 -3.47 6.87
CA HIS A 615 22.17 -2.67 6.60
C HIS A 615 21.36 -2.43 7.89
N GLU A 616 21.11 -3.48 8.64
CA GLU A 616 20.42 -3.39 9.94
C GLU A 616 21.28 -2.63 10.97
N ALA A 617 22.59 -2.88 10.99
CA ALA A 617 23.52 -2.20 11.88
C ALA A 617 23.52 -0.67 11.65
N LEU A 618 23.62 -0.21 10.41
CA LEU A 618 23.58 1.22 10.07
C LEU A 618 22.23 1.87 10.41
N ALA A 619 21.12 1.17 10.16
CA ALA A 619 19.79 1.64 10.55
C ALA A 619 19.65 1.75 12.09
N ASN A 620 20.26 0.84 12.84
CA ASN A 620 20.31 0.90 14.30
C ASN A 620 21.16 2.09 14.78
N VAL A 621 22.32 2.33 14.18
CA VAL A 621 23.18 3.50 14.50
C VAL A 621 22.42 4.82 14.21
N ARG A 622 21.66 4.89 13.14
CA ARG A 622 20.81 6.07 12.85
C ARG A 622 19.78 6.32 13.96
N ALA A 623 19.15 5.27 14.47
CA ALA A 623 18.22 5.38 15.59
C ALA A 623 18.96 5.79 16.88
N ASP A 624 20.17 5.27 17.13
CA ASP A 624 21.05 5.64 18.24
C ASP A 624 21.42 7.14 18.18
N ILE A 625 21.73 7.70 17.00
CA ILE A 625 22.03 9.11 16.80
C ILE A 625 20.82 10.00 17.15
N LEU A 626 19.62 9.66 16.64
CA LEU A 626 18.40 10.39 16.95
C LEU A 626 18.11 10.40 18.46
N ALA A 627 18.24 9.24 19.11
CA ALA A 627 18.05 9.13 20.55
C ALA A 627 19.09 9.93 21.34
N ALA A 628 20.37 9.92 20.90
CA ALA A 628 21.45 10.67 21.52
C ALA A 628 21.24 12.19 21.45
N ARG A 629 20.64 12.69 20.36
CA ARG A 629 20.24 14.09 20.21
C ARG A 629 18.98 14.47 20.98
N GLY A 630 18.26 13.49 21.54
CA GLY A 630 16.97 13.73 22.22
C GLY A 630 15.81 13.94 21.25
N GLU A 631 15.95 13.58 19.96
CA GLU A 631 14.92 13.74 18.91
C GLU A 631 13.83 12.67 19.00
N HIS A 632 13.29 12.45 20.20
CA HIS A 632 12.34 11.37 20.51
C HIS A 632 11.06 11.43 19.68
N ALA A 633 10.52 12.63 19.43
CA ALA A 633 9.31 12.81 18.64
C ALA A 633 9.53 12.39 17.16
N ARG A 634 10.71 12.70 16.60
CA ARG A 634 11.09 12.30 15.25
C ARG A 634 11.25 10.78 15.15
N LEU A 635 11.89 10.17 16.15
CA LEU A 635 12.05 8.72 16.22
C LEU A 635 10.70 7.99 16.26
N LEU A 636 9.74 8.47 17.06
CA LEU A 636 8.38 7.92 17.13
C LEU A 636 7.55 8.18 15.85
N ALA A 637 7.94 9.12 15.01
CA ALA A 637 7.30 9.42 13.74
C ALA A 637 7.78 8.52 12.59
N GLU A 638 8.92 7.84 12.75
CA GLU A 638 9.46 6.93 11.72
C GLU A 638 8.46 5.80 11.40
N PRO A 639 8.33 5.38 10.13
CA PRO A 639 7.38 4.34 9.72
C PRO A 639 7.56 3.02 10.47
N TRP A 640 8.81 2.61 10.70
CA TRP A 640 9.14 1.38 11.41
C TRP A 640 8.73 1.39 12.89
N ALA A 641 8.64 2.58 13.52
CA ALA A 641 8.21 2.71 14.91
C ALA A 641 6.70 2.48 15.11
N ARG A 642 5.94 2.47 14.01
CA ARG A 642 4.47 2.31 13.99
C ARG A 642 4.02 0.95 13.45
N ASP A 643 4.96 0.10 13.04
CA ASP A 643 4.64 -1.21 12.46
C ASP A 643 4.12 -2.18 13.52
N PRO A 644 2.83 -2.58 13.47
CA PRO A 644 2.24 -3.49 14.46
C PRO A 644 2.64 -4.96 14.23
N ALA A 645 3.25 -5.30 13.10
CA ALA A 645 3.62 -6.68 12.77
C ALA A 645 4.89 -7.15 13.49
N ARG A 646 5.62 -6.26 14.16
CA ARG A 646 6.85 -6.59 14.90
C ARG A 646 6.52 -7.14 16.28
N THR A 647 6.87 -8.39 16.50
CA THR A 647 6.62 -9.10 17.77
C THR A 647 7.91 -9.46 18.50
N THR A 648 9.08 -9.26 17.90
CA THR A 648 10.40 -9.62 18.48
C THR A 648 11.15 -8.37 18.95
N PRO A 649 11.84 -8.43 20.11
CA PRO A 649 12.65 -7.32 20.62
C PRO A 649 13.83 -7.03 19.70
N SER A 650 14.03 -5.76 19.36
CA SER A 650 15.19 -5.27 18.61
C SER A 650 15.70 -3.95 19.18
N ASN A 651 16.81 -3.42 18.62
CA ASN A 651 17.32 -2.11 18.99
C ASN A 651 16.29 -0.98 18.74
N ARG A 652 15.50 -1.10 17.68
CA ARG A 652 14.49 -0.10 17.32
C ARG A 652 13.35 -0.08 18.34
N GLU A 653 12.85 -1.26 18.75
CA GLU A 653 11.82 -1.38 19.79
C GLU A 653 12.35 -0.86 21.14
N ALA A 654 13.63 -1.06 21.45
CA ALA A 654 14.25 -0.44 22.61
C ALA A 654 14.21 1.10 22.55
N HIS A 655 14.49 1.70 21.39
CA HIS A 655 14.39 3.15 21.20
C HIS A 655 12.95 3.67 21.23
N VAL A 656 11.98 2.91 20.73
CA VAL A 656 10.56 3.26 20.89
C VAL A 656 10.19 3.34 22.38
N LEU A 657 10.59 2.34 23.18
CA LEU A 657 10.36 2.35 24.62
C LEU A 657 10.98 3.56 25.31
N LEU A 658 12.26 3.80 25.06
CA LEU A 658 12.99 4.94 25.67
C LEU A 658 12.37 6.28 25.27
N SER A 659 11.93 6.41 24.02
CA SER A 659 11.30 7.63 23.51
C SER A 659 9.91 7.86 24.09
N LEU A 660 9.10 6.81 24.25
CA LEU A 660 7.80 6.91 24.92
C LEU A 660 7.95 7.35 26.38
N VAL A 661 8.97 6.83 27.09
CA VAL A 661 9.27 7.26 28.46
C VAL A 661 9.72 8.73 28.49
N ALA A 662 10.62 9.13 27.58
CA ALA A 662 11.15 10.49 27.53
C ALA A 662 10.03 11.52 27.23
N THR A 663 9.08 11.18 26.38
CA THR A 663 7.93 12.04 26.03
C THR A 663 6.78 12.00 27.05
N GLY A 664 6.92 11.21 28.13
CA GLY A 664 5.92 11.14 29.22
C GLY A 664 4.72 10.23 28.89
N GLU A 665 4.90 9.25 27.99
CA GLU A 665 3.89 8.28 27.60
C GLU A 665 4.11 6.91 28.27
N GLU A 666 4.43 6.90 29.59
CA GLU A 666 4.86 5.71 30.31
C GLU A 666 3.85 4.54 30.24
N ALA A 667 2.56 4.83 30.32
CA ALA A 667 1.51 3.80 30.19
C ALA A 667 1.51 3.13 28.81
N ARG A 668 1.85 3.87 27.76
CA ARG A 668 1.98 3.33 26.41
C ARG A 668 3.27 2.50 26.28
N ALA A 669 4.36 2.95 26.92
CA ALA A 669 5.63 2.22 26.95
C ALA A 669 5.47 0.83 27.60
N VAL A 670 4.75 0.72 28.74
CA VAL A 670 4.49 -0.56 29.41
C VAL A 670 3.68 -1.50 28.50
N ARG A 671 2.56 -1.04 27.94
CA ARG A 671 1.75 -1.86 27.02
C ARG A 671 2.55 -2.31 25.78
N PHE A 672 3.40 -1.43 25.26
CA PHE A 672 4.26 -1.79 24.14
C PHE A 672 5.28 -2.87 24.54
N ALA A 673 5.91 -2.76 25.72
CA ALA A 673 6.84 -3.78 26.21
C ALA A 673 6.17 -5.15 26.42
N GLU A 674 4.91 -5.15 26.87
CA GLU A 674 4.11 -6.38 27.12
C GLU A 674 3.64 -7.03 25.80
N SER A 675 3.54 -6.30 24.71
CA SER A 675 3.11 -6.83 23.40
C SER A 675 4.19 -7.68 22.71
N LEU A 676 5.45 -7.63 23.18
CA LEU A 676 6.56 -8.31 22.55
C LEU A 676 6.83 -9.67 23.20
N ASP A 677 7.03 -10.72 22.37
CA ASP A 677 7.34 -12.06 22.87
C ASP A 677 8.83 -12.22 23.20
N LEU A 678 9.15 -12.15 24.49
CA LEU A 678 10.50 -12.35 25.00
C LEU A 678 10.87 -13.82 25.17
N ARG A 679 9.90 -14.74 25.15
CA ARG A 679 10.18 -16.17 25.40
C ARG A 679 10.78 -16.83 24.18
N SER A 680 10.38 -16.41 22.99
CA SER A 680 10.91 -16.90 21.72
C SER A 680 12.10 -16.09 21.21
N ALA A 681 12.45 -14.98 21.89
CA ALA A 681 13.55 -14.11 21.46
C ALA A 681 14.90 -14.83 21.65
N PRO A 682 15.78 -14.79 20.62
CA PRO A 682 17.12 -15.34 20.76
C PRO A 682 17.94 -14.54 21.78
N ASP A 683 18.93 -15.19 22.41
CA ASP A 683 19.90 -14.51 23.27
C ASP A 683 20.82 -13.63 22.43
N SER A 684 20.34 -12.46 22.07
CA SER A 684 20.98 -11.53 21.15
C SER A 684 21.42 -10.23 21.85
N TRP A 685 22.20 -9.46 21.12
CA TRP A 685 22.58 -8.11 21.51
C TRP A 685 21.36 -7.18 21.60
N GLU A 686 20.43 -7.33 20.68
CA GLU A 686 19.19 -6.57 20.60
C GLU A 686 18.28 -6.83 21.80
N LEU A 687 18.16 -8.09 22.22
CA LEU A 687 17.42 -8.45 23.42
C LEU A 687 18.01 -7.75 24.65
N ASN A 688 19.34 -7.68 24.74
CA ASN A 688 20.01 -7.01 25.86
C ASN A 688 19.66 -5.52 25.93
N ARG A 689 19.66 -4.82 24.79
CA ARG A 689 19.27 -3.40 24.72
C ARG A 689 17.79 -3.20 25.04
N PHE A 690 16.95 -4.13 24.60
CA PHE A 690 15.53 -4.09 24.92
C PHE A 690 15.25 -4.30 26.41
N LEU A 691 15.94 -5.21 27.08
CA LEU A 691 15.84 -5.40 28.52
C LEU A 691 16.22 -4.13 29.28
N TYR A 692 17.29 -3.44 28.85
CA TYR A 692 17.64 -2.13 29.42
C TYR A 692 16.49 -1.12 29.26
N ALA A 693 15.93 -0.97 28.06
CA ALA A 693 14.83 -0.05 27.79
C ALA A 693 13.56 -0.40 28.59
N ARG A 694 13.25 -1.69 28.74
CA ARG A 694 12.14 -2.16 29.58
C ARG A 694 12.39 -1.83 31.06
N GLY A 695 13.61 -1.98 31.53
CA GLY A 695 14.01 -1.56 32.89
C GLY A 695 13.75 -0.08 33.11
N VAL A 696 14.11 0.79 32.16
CA VAL A 696 13.82 2.23 32.21
C VAL A 696 12.32 2.51 32.26
N ALA A 697 11.52 1.81 31.46
CA ALA A 697 10.06 1.95 31.47
C ALA A 697 9.42 1.51 32.80
N ARG A 698 9.91 0.40 33.39
CA ARG A 698 9.47 -0.08 34.71
C ARG A 698 9.85 0.91 35.82
N ALA A 699 11.07 1.42 35.81
CA ALA A 699 11.50 2.45 36.77
C ALA A 699 10.64 3.71 36.66
N ALA A 700 10.26 4.09 35.45
CA ALA A 700 9.40 5.24 35.20
C ALA A 700 8.00 5.11 35.78
N THR A 701 7.48 3.89 35.86
CA THR A 701 6.13 3.58 36.41
C THR A 701 6.16 3.15 37.89
N GLY A 702 7.34 3.15 38.54
CA GLY A 702 7.48 2.83 39.96
C GLY A 702 7.74 1.34 40.27
N ASP A 703 7.83 0.47 39.25
CA ASP A 703 8.28 -0.93 39.43
C ASP A 703 9.81 -0.99 39.55
N THR A 704 10.32 -0.44 40.63
CA THR A 704 11.78 -0.34 40.88
C THR A 704 12.45 -1.72 41.03
N ALA A 705 11.73 -2.70 41.56
CA ALA A 705 12.26 -4.06 41.73
C ALA A 705 12.40 -4.80 40.40
N GLY A 706 11.37 -4.71 39.56
CA GLY A 706 11.38 -5.26 38.20
C GLY A 706 12.42 -4.57 37.29
N ALA A 707 12.56 -3.25 37.43
CA ALA A 707 13.59 -2.47 36.73
C ALA A 707 14.99 -2.92 37.10
N LEU A 708 15.28 -3.06 38.41
CA LEU A 708 16.56 -3.56 38.92
C LEU A 708 16.89 -4.95 38.40
N HIS A 709 15.91 -5.84 38.35
CA HIS A 709 16.08 -7.18 37.78
C HIS A 709 16.50 -7.12 36.30
N ASP A 710 15.82 -6.30 35.49
CA ASP A 710 16.18 -6.12 34.08
C ASP A 710 17.59 -5.55 33.90
N PHE A 711 18.00 -4.56 34.68
CA PHE A 711 19.34 -3.97 34.59
C PHE A 711 20.43 -4.96 35.00
N LEU A 712 20.23 -5.73 36.06
CA LEU A 712 21.20 -6.74 36.49
C LEU A 712 21.31 -7.88 35.49
N GLU A 713 20.20 -8.30 34.89
CA GLU A 713 20.20 -9.30 33.80
C GLU A 713 20.93 -8.77 32.56
N CYS A 714 20.72 -7.49 32.21
CA CYS A 714 21.49 -6.81 31.18
C CYS A 714 22.98 -6.87 31.46
N GLY A 715 23.39 -6.58 32.68
CA GLY A 715 24.80 -6.65 33.15
C GLY A 715 25.38 -8.06 33.04
N ARG A 716 24.64 -9.07 33.49
CA ARG A 716 25.06 -10.48 33.40
C ARG A 716 25.32 -10.90 31.95
N ARG A 717 24.39 -10.51 31.02
CA ARG A 717 24.51 -10.82 29.59
C ARG A 717 25.67 -10.09 28.92
N GLN A 718 25.95 -8.83 29.30
CA GLN A 718 27.10 -8.08 28.80
C GLN A 718 28.41 -8.71 29.27
N SER A 719 28.51 -9.06 30.55
CA SER A 719 29.70 -9.71 31.10
C SER A 719 29.98 -11.06 30.42
N ALA A 720 28.95 -11.84 30.12
CA ALA A 720 29.12 -13.09 29.37
C ALA A 720 29.65 -12.89 27.93
N ARG A 721 29.53 -11.67 27.39
CA ARG A 721 30.09 -11.25 26.09
C ARG A 721 31.39 -10.46 26.20
N GLU A 722 31.98 -10.37 27.36
CA GLU A 722 33.17 -9.54 27.62
C GLU A 722 32.96 -8.04 27.29
N VAL A 723 31.71 -7.59 27.36
CA VAL A 723 31.34 -6.19 27.16
C VAL A 723 31.26 -5.53 28.53
N VAL A 724 32.25 -4.75 28.85
CA VAL A 724 32.43 -4.14 30.19
C VAL A 724 32.16 -2.64 30.17
N SER A 725 32.48 -1.98 29.05
CA SER A 725 32.33 -0.55 28.87
C SER A 725 30.85 -0.10 28.94
N PRO A 726 30.55 1.05 29.56
CA PRO A 726 29.16 1.58 29.65
C PRO A 726 28.68 2.24 28.38
N ILE A 727 29.42 2.17 27.28
CA ILE A 727 29.11 2.85 26.02
C ILE A 727 27.87 2.31 25.31
N VAL A 728 27.57 1.01 25.51
CA VAL A 728 26.43 0.37 24.84
C VAL A 728 25.16 0.49 25.66
N THR A 729 25.18 -0.01 26.88
CA THR A 729 24.07 0.09 27.85
C THR A 729 24.64 0.37 29.24
N PRO A 730 24.33 1.53 29.82
CA PRO A 730 24.86 1.94 31.13
C PRO A 730 24.02 1.32 32.26
N TRP A 731 24.02 0.01 32.36
CA TRP A 731 23.16 -0.74 33.26
C TRP A 731 23.56 -0.53 34.75
N ARG A 732 24.85 -0.27 35.04
CA ARG A 732 25.32 -0.07 36.43
C ARG A 732 24.74 1.21 37.04
N THR A 733 24.78 2.31 36.30
CA THR A 733 24.17 3.57 36.76
C THR A 733 22.66 3.44 36.91
N ALA A 734 21.99 2.78 35.95
CA ALA A 734 20.55 2.55 36.06
C ALA A 734 20.17 1.63 37.24
N ALA A 735 20.96 0.59 37.48
CA ALA A 735 20.81 -0.27 38.66
C ALA A 735 21.10 0.50 39.98
N ALA A 736 22.12 1.40 39.98
CA ALA A 736 22.44 2.25 41.13
C ALA A 736 21.27 3.18 41.49
N GLU A 737 20.61 3.80 40.52
CA GLU A 737 19.39 4.60 40.76
C GLU A 737 18.27 3.76 41.41
N CYS A 738 18.06 2.52 40.92
CA CYS A 738 17.11 1.61 41.55
C CYS A 738 17.53 1.21 42.99
N ARG A 739 18.80 0.94 43.23
CA ARG A 739 19.32 0.63 44.57
C ARG A 739 19.12 1.80 45.53
N LEU A 740 19.38 3.02 45.07
CA LEU A 740 19.13 4.24 45.84
C LEU A 740 17.65 4.38 46.18
N ALA A 741 16.76 4.22 45.23
CA ALA A 741 15.30 4.27 45.43
C ALA A 741 14.78 3.19 46.40
N LEU A 742 15.46 2.03 46.45
CA LEU A 742 15.17 0.96 47.41
C LEU A 742 15.83 1.14 48.80
N GLY A 743 16.47 2.29 49.07
CA GLY A 743 17.12 2.60 50.33
C GLY A 743 18.45 1.89 50.56
N ARG A 744 19.17 1.52 49.49
CA ARG A 744 20.46 0.83 49.52
C ARG A 744 21.62 1.69 48.99
N PRO A 745 21.95 2.84 49.64
CA PRO A 745 22.92 3.79 49.09
C PRO A 745 24.32 3.23 48.92
N HIS A 746 24.81 2.35 49.81
CA HIS A 746 26.14 1.77 49.69
C HIS A 746 26.31 0.90 48.45
N GLU A 747 25.26 0.12 48.09
CA GLU A 747 25.26 -0.69 46.86
C GLU A 747 25.16 0.22 45.60
N ALA A 748 24.43 1.32 45.69
CA ALA A 748 24.32 2.32 44.61
C ALA A 748 25.67 3.00 44.37
N ILE A 749 26.38 3.42 45.42
CA ILE A 749 27.72 4.03 45.32
C ILE A 749 28.72 3.06 44.67
N ALA A 750 28.75 1.80 45.10
CA ALA A 750 29.68 0.82 44.54
C ALA A 750 29.46 0.62 43.01
N LEU A 751 28.22 0.50 42.56
CA LEU A 751 27.91 0.37 41.13
C LEU A 751 28.28 1.65 40.34
N ALA A 752 27.98 2.83 40.90
CA ALA A 752 28.29 4.10 40.26
C ALA A 752 29.79 4.39 40.19
N GLU A 753 30.57 4.02 41.22
CA GLU A 753 32.05 4.12 41.23
C GLU A 753 32.69 3.18 40.21
N GLU A 754 32.20 1.94 40.11
CA GLU A 754 32.65 0.98 39.08
C GLU A 754 32.41 1.53 37.69
N GLU A 755 31.19 2.02 37.39
CA GLU A 755 30.90 2.59 36.07
C GLU A 755 31.72 3.85 35.78
N LEU A 756 31.93 4.72 36.78
CA LEU A 756 32.79 5.92 36.62
C LEU A 756 34.23 5.55 36.26
N GLY A 757 34.77 4.49 36.87
CA GLY A 757 36.07 3.96 36.52
C GLY A 757 36.15 3.59 35.04
N LEU A 758 35.20 2.83 34.56
CA LEU A 758 35.09 2.41 33.15
C LEU A 758 34.78 3.59 32.19
N ALA A 759 33.92 4.51 32.62
CA ALA A 759 33.61 5.73 31.87
C ALA A 759 34.84 6.62 31.67
N ARG A 760 35.73 6.68 32.63
CA ARG A 760 37.02 7.44 32.54
C ARG A 760 38.02 6.80 31.58
N VAL A 761 37.98 5.48 31.38
CA VAL A 761 38.76 4.84 30.32
C VAL A 761 38.28 5.29 28.96
N TRP A 762 36.96 5.18 28.68
CA TRP A 762 36.37 5.64 27.42
C TRP A 762 36.48 7.16 27.25
N ASN A 763 36.23 7.91 28.30
CA ASN A 763 36.48 9.34 28.47
C ASN A 763 35.70 10.25 27.53
N THR A 764 34.39 9.99 27.35
CA THR A 764 33.48 10.96 26.69
C THR A 764 32.65 11.74 27.74
N PRO A 765 32.27 13.00 27.42
CA PRO A 765 31.44 13.80 28.31
C PRO A 765 30.14 13.15 28.74
N ARG A 766 29.47 12.45 27.83
CA ARG A 766 28.22 11.73 28.09
C ARG A 766 28.41 10.64 29.15
N THR A 767 29.37 9.75 28.96
CA THR A 767 29.58 8.60 29.84
C THR A 767 30.05 9.03 31.21
N VAL A 768 31.04 9.91 31.24
CA VAL A 768 31.59 10.43 32.51
C VAL A 768 30.59 11.30 33.26
N GLY A 769 29.87 12.20 32.54
CA GLY A 769 28.88 13.08 33.16
C GLY A 769 27.70 12.32 33.76
N ARG A 770 27.20 11.26 33.05
CA ARG A 770 26.17 10.36 33.58
C ARG A 770 26.61 9.67 34.87
N SER A 771 27.80 9.06 34.87
CA SER A 771 28.32 8.32 35.99
C SER A 771 28.56 9.24 37.18
N LEU A 772 29.10 10.46 36.98
CA LEU A 772 29.28 11.48 38.02
C LEU A 772 27.94 11.91 38.61
N ARG A 773 26.92 12.11 37.78
CA ARG A 773 25.56 12.49 38.24
C ARG A 773 24.99 11.41 39.18
N VAL A 774 25.01 10.14 38.76
CA VAL A 774 24.44 9.05 39.57
C VAL A 774 25.21 8.87 40.86
N LEU A 775 26.55 8.95 40.80
CA LEU A 775 27.40 8.90 41.99
C LEU A 775 27.11 10.09 42.92
N ALA A 776 26.85 11.29 42.38
CA ALA A 776 26.45 12.48 43.15
C ALA A 776 25.16 12.25 43.93
N GLU A 777 24.13 11.70 43.26
CA GLU A 777 22.84 11.40 43.87
C GLU A 777 22.94 10.32 44.94
N ALA A 778 23.75 9.27 44.73
CA ALA A 778 23.98 8.20 45.67
C ALA A 778 24.79 8.64 46.89
N THR A 779 25.80 9.49 46.68
CA THR A 779 26.68 9.97 47.76
C THR A 779 26.01 11.03 48.65
N GLY A 780 25.26 11.96 48.02
CA GLY A 780 24.59 13.05 48.75
C GLY A 780 25.55 14.02 49.48
N GLY A 781 24.99 14.95 50.23
CA GLY A 781 25.70 15.92 51.02
C GLY A 781 26.65 16.80 50.19
N ARG A 782 27.72 17.33 50.87
CA ARG A 782 28.69 18.22 50.22
C ARG A 782 29.46 17.53 49.08
N ARG A 783 29.86 16.28 49.26
CA ARG A 783 30.61 15.53 48.26
C ARG A 783 29.77 15.24 47.03
N GLY A 784 28.46 14.88 47.22
CA GLY A 784 27.52 14.70 46.11
C GLY A 784 27.33 15.97 45.30
N LEU A 785 27.23 17.16 45.98
CA LEU A 785 27.11 18.43 45.28
C LEU A 785 28.38 18.74 44.42
N GLU A 786 29.58 18.52 44.98
CA GLU A 786 30.83 18.68 44.20
C GLU A 786 30.86 17.82 42.93
N LEU A 787 30.44 16.56 43.04
CA LEU A 787 30.34 15.65 41.90
C LEU A 787 29.30 16.09 40.86
N ALA A 788 28.12 16.59 41.31
CA ALA A 788 27.10 17.13 40.44
C ALA A 788 27.59 18.38 39.69
N GLU A 789 28.32 19.28 40.38
CA GLU A 789 28.93 20.45 39.75
C GLU A 789 30.00 20.07 38.73
N GLU A 790 30.79 19.00 38.98
CA GLU A 790 31.74 18.45 38.04
C GLU A 790 31.04 17.91 36.79
N ALA A 791 29.95 17.13 36.97
CA ALA A 791 29.14 16.61 35.87
C ALA A 791 28.58 17.72 34.97
N VAL A 792 28.02 18.77 35.59
CA VAL A 792 27.46 19.91 34.83
C VAL A 792 28.55 20.68 34.08
N ARG A 793 29.71 20.92 34.70
CA ARG A 793 30.84 21.58 34.01
C ARG A 793 31.29 20.79 32.78
N LEU A 794 31.46 19.47 32.93
CA LEU A 794 31.86 18.59 31.84
C LEU A 794 30.88 18.58 30.69
N LEU A 795 29.57 18.43 30.98
CA LEU A 795 28.52 18.35 29.98
C LEU A 795 28.24 19.68 29.29
N ARG A 796 28.45 20.84 29.95
CA ARG A 796 28.33 22.15 29.30
C ARG A 796 29.41 22.43 28.28
N GLY A 797 30.56 21.85 28.40
CA GLY A 797 31.69 21.96 27.46
C GLY A 797 31.66 20.89 26.35
N ALA A 798 30.62 20.05 26.32
CA ALA A 798 30.57 18.90 25.45
C ALA A 798 30.06 19.26 24.05
N PRO A 799 30.37 18.44 23.02
CA PRO A 799 29.76 18.56 21.68
C PRO A 799 28.25 18.32 21.69
N GLU A 800 27.60 18.59 20.56
CA GLU A 800 26.18 18.34 20.37
C GLU A 800 25.77 16.91 20.76
N GLY A 801 24.53 16.79 21.29
CA GLY A 801 23.91 15.48 21.61
C GLY A 801 24.05 15.05 23.06
N THR A 802 24.65 15.83 23.94
CA THR A 802 24.73 15.54 25.40
C THR A 802 23.67 16.30 26.24
N GLU A 803 22.78 17.02 25.59
CA GLU A 803 21.77 17.87 26.23
C GLU A 803 20.85 17.12 27.22
N THR A 804 20.45 15.89 26.90
CA THR A 804 19.61 15.06 27.79
C THR A 804 20.34 14.74 29.10
N GLU A 805 21.61 14.43 29.03
CA GLU A 805 22.44 14.18 30.24
C GLU A 805 22.70 15.47 31.02
N LEU A 806 22.90 16.60 30.34
CA LEU A 806 23.07 17.89 30.97
C LEU A 806 21.81 18.29 31.77
N VAL A 807 20.62 18.08 31.21
CA VAL A 807 19.37 18.31 31.92
C VAL A 807 19.29 17.49 33.21
N SER A 808 19.62 16.18 33.12
CA SER A 808 19.63 15.30 34.28
C SER A 808 20.64 15.74 35.34
N ALA A 809 21.84 16.16 34.92
CA ALA A 809 22.88 16.66 35.81
C ALA A 809 22.49 18.00 36.48
N LEU A 810 21.83 18.90 35.75
CA LEU A 810 21.30 20.15 36.35
C LEU A 810 20.22 19.87 37.40
N ILE A 811 19.36 18.87 37.19
CA ILE A 811 18.36 18.46 38.19
C ILE A 811 19.06 17.93 39.46
N ALA A 812 20.04 17.06 39.29
CA ALA A 812 20.82 16.52 40.40
C ALA A 812 21.57 17.64 41.18
N GLN A 813 22.24 18.56 40.46
CA GLN A 813 22.87 19.73 41.07
C GLN A 813 21.85 20.62 41.82
N GLY A 814 20.70 20.88 41.23
CA GLY A 814 19.65 21.68 41.84
C GLY A 814 19.08 21.07 43.12
N ARG A 815 18.86 19.76 43.15
CA ARG A 815 18.49 19.00 44.36
C ARG A 815 19.61 19.05 45.44
N GLY A 816 20.85 18.87 45.05
CA GLY A 816 22.01 18.99 45.95
C GLY A 816 22.14 20.39 46.58
N LEU A 817 21.97 21.45 45.77
CA LEU A 817 21.95 22.85 46.24
C LEU A 817 20.76 23.13 47.17
N THR A 818 19.56 22.55 46.88
CA THR A 818 18.41 22.66 47.76
C THR A 818 18.70 22.02 49.12
N ALA A 819 19.26 20.83 49.14
CA ALA A 819 19.66 20.14 50.37
C ALA A 819 20.74 20.89 51.15
N ALA A 820 21.66 21.58 50.46
CA ALA A 820 22.68 22.46 51.09
C ALA A 820 22.14 23.82 51.54
N GLY A 821 20.85 24.15 51.29
CA GLY A 821 20.21 25.40 51.67
C GLY A 821 20.42 26.56 50.69
N ASP A 822 21.19 26.43 49.62
CA ASP A 822 21.40 27.45 48.57
C ASP A 822 20.24 27.47 47.59
N ARG A 823 19.10 27.94 48.04
CA ARG A 823 17.84 28.00 47.25
C ARG A 823 17.96 28.93 46.06
N GLY A 824 18.84 29.93 46.07
CA GLY A 824 19.03 30.86 44.94
C GLY A 824 19.60 30.17 43.74
N ARG A 825 20.78 29.53 43.93
CA ARG A 825 21.45 28.78 42.87
C ARG A 825 20.65 27.54 42.45
N ALA A 826 20.01 26.85 43.42
CA ALA A 826 19.14 25.70 43.10
C ALA A 826 18.04 26.06 42.11
N ARG A 827 17.32 27.15 42.34
CA ARG A 827 16.26 27.60 41.44
C ARG A 827 16.75 28.02 40.07
N ALA A 828 17.95 28.59 39.96
CA ALA A 828 18.55 28.93 38.68
C ALA A 828 18.87 27.68 37.87
N CYS A 829 19.52 26.69 38.47
CA CYS A 829 19.85 25.42 37.82
C CYS A 829 18.58 24.65 37.37
N LEU A 830 17.56 24.57 38.23
CA LEU A 830 16.34 23.82 37.95
C LEU A 830 15.49 24.50 36.88
N ARG A 831 15.47 25.85 36.80
CA ARG A 831 14.80 26.55 35.67
C ARG A 831 15.55 26.29 34.37
N GLU A 832 16.86 26.36 34.35
CA GLU A 832 17.66 26.00 33.17
C GLU A 832 17.37 24.57 32.71
N ALA A 833 17.28 23.62 33.66
CA ALA A 833 16.93 22.23 33.35
C ALA A 833 15.53 22.13 32.73
N ALA A 834 14.51 22.80 33.31
CA ALA A 834 13.15 22.79 32.78
C ALA A 834 13.06 23.42 31.39
N GLU A 835 13.73 24.56 31.15
CA GLU A 835 13.75 25.22 29.84
C GLU A 835 14.44 24.36 28.74
N ARG A 836 15.52 23.67 29.10
CA ARG A 836 16.22 22.74 28.18
C ARG A 836 15.36 21.51 27.89
N ALA A 837 14.76 20.89 28.91
CA ALA A 837 13.89 19.75 28.77
C ALA A 837 12.67 20.07 27.89
N GLU A 838 12.09 21.27 28.03
CA GLU A 838 10.98 21.72 27.20
C GLU A 838 11.39 21.86 25.73
N ARG A 839 12.55 22.44 25.44
CA ARG A 839 13.08 22.55 24.05
C ARG A 839 13.31 21.19 23.40
N LEU A 840 13.74 20.19 24.17
CA LEU A 840 13.96 18.81 23.70
C LEU A 840 12.66 18.02 23.57
N GLY A 841 11.54 18.53 24.07
CA GLY A 841 10.30 17.75 24.17
C GLY A 841 10.39 16.59 25.19
N ALA A 842 11.38 16.63 26.10
CA ALA A 842 11.62 15.62 27.12
C ALA A 842 10.69 15.82 28.33
N ALA A 843 9.41 15.50 28.16
CA ALA A 843 8.34 15.81 29.11
C ALA A 843 8.58 15.20 30.50
N ARG A 844 9.18 14.00 30.58
CA ARG A 844 9.53 13.37 31.85
C ARG A 844 10.58 14.18 32.60
N GLN A 845 11.67 14.58 31.96
CA GLN A 845 12.72 15.37 32.60
C GLN A 845 12.21 16.76 32.96
N TRP A 846 11.36 17.35 32.14
CA TRP A 846 10.68 18.60 32.47
C TRP A 846 9.85 18.46 33.76
N ALA A 847 9.06 17.39 33.90
CA ALA A 847 8.29 17.13 35.11
C ALA A 847 9.16 16.98 36.38
N LEU A 848 10.29 16.26 36.27
CA LEU A 848 11.27 16.10 37.36
C LEU A 848 11.92 17.42 37.75
N ALA A 849 12.22 18.31 36.80
CA ALA A 849 12.77 19.64 37.07
C ALA A 849 11.74 20.54 37.76
N GLU A 850 10.49 20.52 37.37
CA GLU A 850 9.38 21.27 37.99
C GLU A 850 9.07 20.77 39.40
N GLU A 851 9.11 19.45 39.61
CA GLU A 851 8.97 18.85 40.95
C GLU A 851 10.09 19.36 41.89
N ALA A 852 11.36 19.27 41.47
CA ALA A 852 12.49 19.76 42.22
C ALA A 852 12.47 21.28 42.46
N LEU A 853 11.93 22.08 41.51
CA LEU A 853 11.67 23.50 41.70
C LEU A 853 10.65 23.74 42.83
N GLY A 854 9.58 22.93 42.87
CA GLY A 854 8.58 22.97 43.95
C GLY A 854 9.22 22.70 45.32
N GLU A 855 10.08 21.66 45.41
CA GLU A 855 10.83 21.30 46.64
C GLU A 855 11.74 22.42 47.12
N SER A 856 12.34 23.19 46.20
CA SER A 856 13.20 24.36 46.53
C SER A 856 12.45 25.56 47.15
N GLY A 857 11.12 25.43 47.30
CA GLY A 857 10.23 26.49 47.79
C GLY A 857 9.97 27.59 46.75
N ALA A 858 10.13 27.30 45.45
CA ALA A 858 9.69 28.21 44.41
C ALA A 858 8.16 28.23 44.40
N ARG A 859 7.56 29.38 44.64
CA ARG A 859 6.13 29.57 44.23
C ARG A 859 6.06 29.33 42.73
N ARG A 860 5.17 28.47 42.28
CA ARG A 860 4.87 28.30 40.85
C ARG A 860 4.60 29.67 40.23
N THR A 861 5.59 30.34 39.74
CA THR A 861 5.42 31.43 38.80
C THR A 861 4.91 30.73 37.54
N ALA A 862 3.59 30.88 37.30
CA ALA A 862 2.99 30.50 36.05
C ALA A 862 3.78 31.21 34.93
N SER A 863 4.73 30.51 34.34
CA SER A 863 5.40 30.92 33.13
C SER A 863 4.29 31.13 32.10
N ALA A 864 4.31 32.29 31.43
CA ALA A 864 3.29 32.72 30.49
C ALA A 864 3.17 31.75 29.32
N ARG A 865 2.43 30.66 29.52
CA ARG A 865 1.92 29.84 28.41
C ARG A 865 0.62 30.43 27.92
N THR A 866 0.57 30.85 26.66
CA THR A 866 -0.67 31.10 25.96
C THR A 866 -1.15 29.77 25.37
N GLY A 867 -2.44 29.41 25.54
CA GLY A 867 -3.06 28.21 25.01
C GLY A 867 -3.80 27.33 26.03
N SER A 868 -4.57 26.35 25.57
CA SER A 868 -5.46 25.53 26.42
C SER A 868 -4.72 24.72 27.50
N ARG A 869 -3.42 24.43 27.34
CA ARG A 869 -2.58 23.75 28.36
C ARG A 869 -2.08 24.65 29.48
N SER A 870 -2.24 25.95 29.38
CA SER A 870 -1.82 26.92 30.41
C SER A 870 -2.82 27.11 31.55
N LEU A 871 -4.02 26.54 31.44
CA LEU A 871 -5.08 26.62 32.44
C LEU A 871 -4.78 25.65 33.59
N THR A 872 -4.92 26.15 34.83
CA THR A 872 -4.97 25.27 36.02
C THR A 872 -6.23 24.38 35.94
N SER A 873 -6.28 23.31 36.74
CA SER A 873 -7.46 22.42 36.79
C SER A 873 -8.75 23.16 37.09
N SER A 874 -8.71 24.13 38.03
CA SER A 874 -9.86 24.98 38.38
C SER A 874 -10.22 25.96 37.28
N GLU A 875 -9.23 26.63 36.67
CA GLU A 875 -9.45 27.52 35.52
C GLU A 875 -10.02 26.78 34.32
N ARG A 876 -9.50 25.59 34.04
CA ARG A 876 -9.98 24.71 32.96
C ARG A 876 -11.43 24.31 33.19
N ARG A 877 -11.78 23.81 34.37
CA ARG A 877 -13.13 23.38 34.72
C ARG A 877 -14.13 24.52 34.61
N ILE A 878 -13.77 25.72 35.08
CA ILE A 878 -14.61 26.92 34.98
C ILE A 878 -14.70 27.38 33.51
N ALA A 879 -13.63 27.33 32.74
CA ALA A 879 -13.62 27.72 31.33
C ALA A 879 -14.45 26.77 30.46
N GLU A 880 -14.40 25.44 30.72
CA GLU A 880 -15.24 24.44 30.06
C GLU A 880 -16.73 24.68 30.33
N LEU A 881 -17.13 24.86 31.59
CA LEU A 881 -18.51 25.19 31.94
C LEU A 881 -18.99 26.52 31.31
N ALA A 882 -18.09 27.50 31.21
CA ALA A 882 -18.38 28.76 30.54
C ALA A 882 -18.48 28.62 29.01
N ALA A 883 -17.70 27.71 28.38
CA ALA A 883 -17.80 27.36 26.98
C ALA A 883 -19.11 26.63 26.65
N ASP A 884 -19.62 25.82 27.59
CA ASP A 884 -20.92 25.14 27.52
C ASP A 884 -22.12 26.08 27.73
N GLY A 885 -21.88 27.39 27.82
CA GLY A 885 -22.93 28.41 27.90
C GLY A 885 -23.47 28.70 29.32
N ARG A 886 -22.93 28.08 30.38
CA ARG A 886 -23.37 28.32 31.77
C ARG A 886 -23.05 29.75 32.23
N THR A 887 -23.95 30.44 32.90
CA THR A 887 -23.69 31.76 33.47
C THR A 887 -22.72 31.71 34.65
N ASN A 888 -22.08 32.83 35.01
CA ASN A 888 -21.15 32.87 36.16
C ASN A 888 -21.83 32.51 37.48
N THR A 889 -23.13 32.79 37.63
CA THR A 889 -23.94 32.42 38.80
C THR A 889 -24.16 30.90 38.83
N GLU A 890 -24.56 30.27 37.72
CA GLU A 890 -24.76 28.82 37.66
C GLU A 890 -23.45 28.06 37.88
N ILE A 891 -22.31 28.59 37.39
CA ILE A 891 -20.99 27.99 37.64
C ILE A 891 -20.60 28.11 39.11
N ALA A 892 -20.89 29.27 39.73
CA ALA A 892 -20.65 29.52 41.15
C ALA A 892 -21.43 28.55 42.02
N ASP A 893 -22.73 28.37 41.73
CA ASP A 893 -23.61 27.44 42.44
C ASP A 893 -23.18 25.99 42.26
N LEU A 894 -22.85 25.59 41.00
CA LEU A 894 -22.43 24.22 40.67
C LEU A 894 -21.11 23.82 41.35
N LEU A 895 -20.17 24.75 41.49
CA LEU A 895 -18.84 24.50 42.07
C LEU A 895 -18.72 24.94 43.55
N HIS A 896 -19.79 25.41 44.15
CA HIS A 896 -19.82 25.97 45.53
C HIS A 896 -18.77 27.07 45.73
N LEU A 897 -18.65 27.99 44.77
CA LEU A 897 -17.72 29.11 44.80
C LEU A 897 -18.46 30.44 44.85
N ALA A 898 -17.76 31.49 45.30
CA ALA A 898 -18.31 32.84 45.17
C ALA A 898 -18.28 33.29 43.71
N ARG A 899 -19.32 33.97 43.20
CA ARG A 899 -19.40 34.49 41.84
C ARG A 899 -18.16 35.30 41.44
N ARG A 900 -17.61 36.11 42.34
CA ARG A 900 -16.39 36.92 42.16
C ARG A 900 -15.14 36.03 41.93
N THR A 901 -15.10 34.84 42.53
CA THR A 901 -14.03 33.84 42.32
C THR A 901 -14.12 33.28 40.91
N VAL A 902 -15.33 32.97 40.39
CA VAL A 902 -15.53 32.49 39.00
C VAL A 902 -15.11 33.57 38.02
N GLU A 903 -15.45 34.82 38.23
CA GLU A 903 -15.05 35.95 37.37
C GLU A 903 -13.53 36.16 37.35
N THR A 904 -12.86 35.97 38.48
CA THR A 904 -11.38 36.04 38.57
C THR A 904 -10.74 34.92 37.78
N HIS A 905 -11.24 33.69 37.90
CA HIS A 905 -10.72 32.54 37.14
C HIS A 905 -10.96 32.69 35.64
N LEU A 906 -12.12 33.17 35.20
CA LEU A 906 -12.40 33.43 33.79
C LEU A 906 -11.50 34.51 33.20
N THR A 907 -11.29 35.62 33.96
CA THR A 907 -10.38 36.71 33.53
C THR A 907 -8.95 36.19 33.38
N SER A 908 -8.47 35.33 34.33
CA SER A 908 -7.17 34.66 34.23
C SER A 908 -7.12 33.69 33.06
N SER A 909 -8.19 32.93 32.83
CA SER A 909 -8.28 31.98 31.67
C SER A 909 -8.25 32.71 30.33
N TYR A 910 -8.97 33.81 30.17
CA TYR A 910 -8.96 34.61 28.94
C TYR A 910 -7.57 35.13 28.62
N ARG A 911 -6.85 35.65 29.60
CA ARG A 911 -5.49 36.12 29.47
C ARG A 911 -4.54 34.97 29.04
N LYS A 912 -4.67 33.79 29.62
CA LYS A 912 -3.86 32.62 29.35
C LYS A 912 -4.19 32.01 27.99
N LEU A 913 -5.42 32.06 27.54
CA LEU A 913 -5.90 31.57 26.25
C LEU A 913 -5.67 32.56 25.09
N GLY A 914 -5.30 33.83 25.41
CA GLY A 914 -5.12 34.88 24.40
C GLY A 914 -6.45 35.33 23.77
N ILE A 915 -7.57 35.18 24.48
CA ILE A 915 -8.92 35.55 24.02
C ILE A 915 -9.47 36.76 24.80
N HIS A 916 -10.37 37.48 24.17
CA HIS A 916 -10.93 38.70 24.76
C HIS A 916 -12.43 38.58 25.13
N ARG A 917 -13.11 37.56 24.61
CA ARG A 917 -14.56 37.38 24.77
C ARG A 917 -14.92 35.95 25.14
N ARG A 918 -15.96 35.78 25.95
CA ARG A 918 -16.48 34.48 26.39
C ARG A 918 -16.83 33.54 25.23
N GLY A 919 -17.40 34.07 24.14
CA GLY A 919 -17.79 33.29 22.97
C GLY A 919 -16.62 32.63 22.22
N GLU A 920 -15.38 33.04 22.51
CA GLU A 920 -14.17 32.47 21.87
C GLU A 920 -13.67 31.20 22.61
N LEU A 921 -14.20 30.93 23.84
CA LEU A 921 -13.81 29.77 24.65
C LEU A 921 -14.08 28.43 23.96
N SER A 922 -15.24 28.27 23.35
CA SER A 922 -15.64 27.03 22.68
C SER A 922 -14.74 26.73 21.46
N GLY A 923 -14.28 27.74 20.74
CA GLY A 923 -13.38 27.61 19.62
C GLY A 923 -11.95 27.18 20.01
N VAL A 924 -11.46 27.63 21.19
CA VAL A 924 -10.11 27.34 21.66
C VAL A 924 -10.04 26.05 22.49
N LEU A 925 -11.10 25.73 23.24
CA LEU A 925 -11.20 24.51 24.06
C LEU A 925 -11.73 23.30 23.25
N GLY A 926 -12.63 23.51 22.28
CA GLY A 926 -13.23 22.43 21.46
C GLY A 926 -12.30 21.79 20.43
N ARG A 927 -11.11 22.29 20.20
CA ARG A 927 -10.09 21.66 19.33
C ARG A 927 -9.23 20.58 20.01
N ALA A 928 -9.40 20.35 21.29
CA ALA A 928 -8.64 19.36 22.05
C ALA A 928 -9.35 18.01 22.24
N GLY A 929 -10.58 17.83 21.71
CA GLY A 929 -11.40 16.64 21.94
C GLY A 929 -11.95 15.95 20.68
N GLY A 930 -11.33 16.13 19.49
CA GLY A 930 -11.82 15.50 18.27
C GLY A 930 -10.71 15.27 17.22
N LYS A 931 -9.93 14.22 17.40
CA LYS A 931 -9.47 13.23 16.38
C LYS A 931 -8.48 12.27 17.02
#